data_1b00fef9a3acedc4ac13435c144cbc54
#
_entry.id   1b00fef9a3acedc4ac13435c144cbc54
#
_cell.length_a   1.000
_cell.length_b   1.000
_cell.length_c   1.000
_cell.angle_alpha   90.00
_cell.angle_beta   90.00
_cell.angle_gamma   90.00
#
_symmetry.space_group_name_H-M   'P 1'
#
loop_
_entity.id
_entity.type
_entity.pdbx_description
1 polymer ?
#
loop_
_entity_poly.entity_id
_entity_poly.type
_entity_poly.pdbx_seq_one_letter_code
_entity_poly.pdbx_strand_id
1 'polypeptide(L)'
;MARALVIVESPAKAKTINKYLGKDFIVKASLGHIKDLPKRDLAVDVEHGFEPRYEVIEGKKKLVAELKQAARKVKDVYLAADPDREGEAICSHLQEELSEKKNGPRIYRVMFNEITKKAVAKAFEKPGQVDANLVDAQQARRVLDRLVGYKISPLLWDKVRRGLSAGRVQTVALRVIVEREREIRAFKAKEYWTIDADLAAKKPPALTARLARINGQIAEIGSTEAANGVVSALDGAAYTVQSVATREKRRFPVAPFITSTLQQESSRKLRFSVKRTMMLAQRLYEGVEVGKDTVGLITYMRTDSTRVSDDAVKDVRDFIGERYGREFLPDSANFYKSKKGAQDAHEAVRPTSMAYAPEVVDKYLQEDERKVYRLIWNRFVASQMMPALYDQTTIDVGAKGKNGDDYLFRATGSVLKFEGFLKVYQEGKDQIDEEDEEMKHRLPLVAEGERLRFKAIRPEQHFTEPPPRYNEATLVKRLESDGVGRPSTYASIISTIQEREYVKKDAGRFTPTELGMVVTDLLLESFDDIFDVTYTARMEEELDEIEEGKIDWRVAMQEFYERFDKDLKHAEEHMTNIKRMEKPTDEICPKCGKPLVIKWGKHGSFIACTGYPDCTYTRELTVDLPDVDKADLSEQGDEEYCENCGRPMVLKKGRFGTFLACTGYPDCKTTKQIGGQQKKPDQKLDEICPQCGNHLVLKTGRFGEFTACSNYPTCKYVKQKTIGVKCPECNEGEVVERRSKRGKTFYGCNRWPECNFVAWGKPVPEKCTECGSPYMIEKWLKAGTFWQCPNAGCKHKVPAPQPVETGVR
;
A
#
# COMPACT_ATOMS: atom_id res chain seq x y z
N MET A 1 3.26 11.05 -46.30
CA MET A 1 3.15 11.83 -45.08
C MET A 1 2.08 11.21 -44.22
N ALA A 2 2.26 11.10 -42.89
CA ALA A 2 1.21 10.59 -42.03
C ALA A 2 -0.07 11.46 -42.14
N ARG A 3 -1.26 10.81 -42.10
CA ARG A 3 -2.55 11.50 -42.28
C ARG A 3 -3.06 12.13 -40.98
N ALA A 4 -2.69 11.56 -39.85
CA ALA A 4 -3.21 12.00 -38.56
C ALA A 4 -2.17 11.89 -37.43
N LEU A 5 -2.38 12.66 -36.37
CA LEU A 5 -1.64 12.61 -35.09
C LEU A 5 -2.54 12.03 -34.02
N VAL A 6 -2.01 11.07 -33.25
CA VAL A 6 -2.66 10.52 -32.06
C VAL A 6 -1.84 10.93 -30.82
N ILE A 7 -2.49 11.48 -29.82
CA ILE A 7 -1.85 11.88 -28.57
C ILE A 7 -2.43 11.04 -27.43
N VAL A 8 -1.55 10.35 -26.71
CA VAL A 8 -1.86 9.52 -25.53
C VAL A 8 -1.12 10.05 -24.31
N GLU A 9 -1.40 9.53 -23.12
CA GLU A 9 -0.78 10.02 -21.88
C GLU A 9 0.65 9.54 -21.67
N SER A 10 0.95 8.30 -22.06
CA SER A 10 2.22 7.66 -21.71
C SER A 10 3.00 7.14 -22.91
N PRO A 11 4.33 7.07 -22.83
CA PRO A 11 5.16 6.48 -23.89
C PRO A 11 4.88 4.99 -24.12
N ALA A 12 4.46 4.25 -23.07
CA ALA A 12 4.11 2.84 -23.20
C ALA A 12 2.86 2.67 -24.07
N LYS A 13 1.79 3.43 -23.82
CA LYS A 13 0.60 3.48 -24.67
C LYS A 13 0.96 3.90 -26.09
N ALA A 14 1.79 4.93 -26.26
CA ALA A 14 2.21 5.39 -27.57
C ALA A 14 2.86 4.26 -28.38
N LYS A 15 3.74 3.48 -27.77
CA LYS A 15 4.41 2.34 -28.38
C LYS A 15 3.40 1.26 -28.82
N THR A 16 2.46 0.92 -27.95
CA THR A 16 1.44 -0.12 -28.21
C THR A 16 0.49 0.31 -29.33
N ILE A 17 -0.10 1.49 -29.22
CA ILE A 17 -1.08 2.01 -30.17
C ILE A 17 -0.45 2.25 -31.55
N ASN A 18 0.80 2.74 -31.59
CA ASN A 18 1.51 2.95 -32.87
C ASN A 18 1.68 1.66 -33.69
N LYS A 19 1.85 0.50 -32.99
CA LYS A 19 1.90 -0.81 -33.69
C LYS A 19 0.55 -1.20 -34.30
N TYR A 20 -0.56 -0.80 -33.68
CA TYR A 20 -1.90 -1.15 -34.17
C TYR A 20 -2.37 -0.26 -35.31
N LEU A 21 -2.06 1.03 -35.27
CA LEU A 21 -2.53 2.02 -36.24
C LEU A 21 -1.67 2.09 -37.51
N GLY A 22 -0.42 1.62 -37.44
CA GLY A 22 0.46 1.58 -38.60
C GLY A 22 1.02 2.94 -39.04
N LYS A 23 1.50 3.04 -40.32
CA LYS A 23 2.27 4.16 -40.85
C LYS A 23 1.47 5.42 -41.16
N ASP A 24 0.15 5.33 -41.19
CA ASP A 24 -0.74 6.47 -41.49
C ASP A 24 -0.91 7.42 -40.31
N PHE A 25 -0.48 6.99 -39.12
CA PHE A 25 -0.60 7.75 -37.87
C PHE A 25 0.77 8.04 -37.26
N ILE A 26 0.90 9.25 -36.71
CA ILE A 26 2.01 9.62 -35.81
C ILE A 26 1.44 9.51 -34.38
N VAL A 27 2.01 8.65 -33.54
CA VAL A 27 1.59 8.55 -32.16
C VAL A 27 2.62 9.21 -31.25
N LYS A 28 2.17 10.14 -30.40
CA LYS A 28 2.99 10.86 -29.41
C LYS A 28 2.38 10.78 -28.01
N ALA A 29 3.18 11.02 -26.99
CA ALA A 29 2.74 11.02 -25.59
C ALA A 29 2.80 12.43 -25.00
N SER A 30 1.78 12.84 -24.22
CA SER A 30 1.76 14.08 -23.45
C SER A 30 2.56 13.98 -22.13
N LEU A 31 2.90 12.76 -21.72
CA LEU A 31 3.53 12.45 -20.44
C LEU A 31 2.66 12.89 -19.23
N GLY A 32 1.35 12.73 -19.30
CA GLY A 32 0.35 13.20 -18.33
C GLY A 32 -0.10 14.63 -18.61
N HIS A 33 -0.55 15.35 -17.57
CA HIS A 33 -1.00 16.75 -17.69
C HIS A 33 0.08 17.66 -18.27
N ILE A 34 -0.33 18.55 -19.17
CA ILE A 34 0.53 19.58 -19.76
C ILE A 34 0.33 20.95 -19.11
N LYS A 35 -0.83 21.18 -18.51
CA LYS A 35 -1.15 22.40 -17.73
C LYS A 35 -1.47 22.01 -16.28
N ASP A 36 -1.22 22.92 -15.37
CA ASP A 36 -1.65 22.84 -13.95
C ASP A 36 -1.78 24.25 -13.38
N LEU A 37 -2.41 24.36 -12.20
CA LEU A 37 -2.46 25.60 -11.44
C LEU A 37 -1.05 25.98 -10.93
N PRO A 38 -0.66 27.24 -10.98
CA PRO A 38 0.61 27.74 -10.43
C PRO A 38 0.83 27.29 -8.98
N LYS A 39 2.07 26.96 -8.63
CA LYS A 39 2.41 26.45 -7.29
C LYS A 39 2.46 27.50 -6.18
N ARG A 40 2.54 28.78 -6.53
CA ARG A 40 2.84 29.85 -5.58
C ARG A 40 1.63 30.70 -5.18
N ASP A 41 0.55 30.63 -5.91
CA ASP A 41 -0.68 31.36 -5.63
C ASP A 41 -1.92 30.46 -5.65
N LEU A 42 -3.06 30.99 -5.24
CA LEU A 42 -4.32 30.25 -5.25
C LEU A 42 -4.74 29.89 -6.68
N ALA A 43 -4.55 30.82 -7.61
CA ALA A 43 -4.88 30.71 -9.02
C ALA A 43 -6.33 30.31 -9.33
N VAL A 44 -7.24 30.66 -8.45
CA VAL A 44 -8.71 30.49 -8.57
C VAL A 44 -9.35 31.83 -8.25
N ASP A 45 -10.18 32.35 -9.16
CA ASP A 45 -10.93 33.59 -8.94
C ASP A 45 -12.22 33.28 -8.19
N VAL A 46 -12.19 33.45 -6.87
CA VAL A 46 -13.32 33.14 -5.99
C VAL A 46 -14.46 34.16 -6.07
N GLU A 47 -14.20 35.35 -6.65
CA GLU A 47 -15.20 36.42 -6.78
C GLU A 47 -15.97 36.36 -8.10
N HIS A 48 -15.37 35.75 -9.13
CA HIS A 48 -15.93 35.68 -10.48
C HIS A 48 -16.05 34.26 -10.99
N GLY A 49 -16.83 33.44 -10.29
CA GLY A 49 -17.24 32.09 -10.76
C GLY A 49 -16.18 30.99 -10.65
N PHE A 50 -15.20 31.13 -9.75
CA PHE A 50 -14.17 30.13 -9.46
C PHE A 50 -13.27 29.74 -10.63
N GLU A 51 -13.14 30.61 -11.64
CA GLU A 51 -12.33 30.30 -12.82
C GLU A 51 -10.87 30.02 -12.46
N PRO A 52 -10.35 28.81 -12.80
CA PRO A 52 -8.98 28.46 -12.51
C PRO A 52 -8.03 29.00 -13.57
N ARG A 53 -6.91 29.58 -13.16
CA ARG A 53 -5.86 30.01 -14.06
C ARG A 53 -4.85 28.89 -14.29
N TYR A 54 -5.00 28.17 -15.38
CA TYR A 54 -4.07 27.13 -15.79
C TYR A 54 -2.85 27.69 -16.54
N GLU A 55 -1.67 27.16 -16.24
CA GLU A 55 -0.42 27.48 -16.93
C GLU A 55 0.26 26.22 -17.44
N VAL A 56 0.95 26.32 -18.59
CA VAL A 56 1.77 25.20 -19.07
C VAL A 56 2.89 24.94 -18.08
N ILE A 57 2.94 23.71 -17.58
CA ILE A 57 3.95 23.24 -16.62
C ILE A 57 5.34 23.52 -17.22
N GLU A 58 6.22 24.19 -16.46
CA GLU A 58 7.52 24.66 -16.95
C GLU A 58 8.34 23.55 -17.62
N GLY A 59 8.39 22.37 -17.03
CA GLY A 59 9.07 21.19 -17.62
C GLY A 59 8.40 20.62 -18.88
N LYS A 60 7.20 21.09 -19.27
CA LYS A 60 6.42 20.62 -20.42
C LYS A 60 6.43 21.57 -21.62
N LYS A 61 6.92 22.80 -21.48
CA LYS A 61 6.94 23.81 -22.57
C LYS A 61 7.53 23.29 -23.87
N LYS A 62 8.65 22.57 -23.79
CA LYS A 62 9.30 21.96 -24.98
C LYS A 62 8.42 20.88 -25.61
N LEU A 63 7.83 20.01 -24.80
CA LEU A 63 6.92 18.96 -25.26
C LEU A 63 5.68 19.54 -25.96
N VAL A 64 5.05 20.57 -25.37
CA VAL A 64 3.90 21.26 -25.98
C VAL A 64 4.28 21.88 -27.34
N ALA A 65 5.45 22.51 -27.45
CA ALA A 65 5.94 23.03 -28.73
C ALA A 65 6.13 21.93 -29.79
N GLU A 66 6.67 20.76 -29.39
CA GLU A 66 6.81 19.61 -30.29
C GLU A 66 5.46 19.03 -30.73
N LEU A 67 4.45 18.99 -29.83
CA LEU A 67 3.09 18.54 -30.14
C LEU A 67 2.41 19.53 -31.09
N LYS A 68 2.52 20.85 -30.87
CA LYS A 68 2.03 21.90 -31.80
C LYS A 68 2.65 21.76 -33.18
N GLN A 69 3.97 21.56 -33.27
CA GLN A 69 4.65 21.37 -34.53
C GLN A 69 4.19 20.10 -35.27
N ALA A 70 3.88 19.02 -34.54
CA ALA A 70 3.36 17.80 -35.13
C ALA A 70 1.90 17.97 -35.59
N ALA A 71 1.06 18.65 -34.80
CA ALA A 71 -0.34 18.93 -35.14
C ALA A 71 -0.48 19.77 -36.43
N ARG A 72 0.39 20.77 -36.66
CA ARG A 72 0.38 21.60 -37.90
C ARG A 72 0.66 20.82 -39.18
N LYS A 73 1.23 19.62 -39.06
CA LYS A 73 1.60 18.79 -40.24
C LYS A 73 0.50 17.82 -40.66
N VAL A 74 -0.60 17.75 -39.91
CA VAL A 74 -1.70 16.80 -40.16
C VAL A 74 -3.03 17.53 -40.23
N LYS A 75 -4.05 16.84 -40.80
CA LYS A 75 -5.42 17.35 -40.86
C LYS A 75 -6.22 17.05 -39.63
N ASP A 76 -5.97 15.88 -39.03
CA ASP A 76 -6.74 15.33 -37.93
C ASP A 76 -5.82 15.01 -36.77
N VAL A 77 -6.28 15.35 -35.54
CA VAL A 77 -5.65 15.02 -34.26
C VAL A 77 -6.64 14.23 -33.43
N TYR A 78 -6.21 13.08 -32.93
CA TYR A 78 -6.99 12.22 -32.05
C TYR A 78 -6.40 12.24 -30.65
N LEU A 79 -7.19 12.65 -29.68
CA LEU A 79 -6.84 12.66 -28.27
C LEU A 79 -7.31 11.35 -27.62
N ALA A 80 -6.37 10.48 -27.26
CA ALA A 80 -6.62 9.12 -26.81
C ALA A 80 -6.08 8.86 -25.40
N ALA A 81 -6.37 9.80 -24.47
CA ALA A 81 -6.11 9.64 -23.03
C ALA A 81 -7.06 8.62 -22.40
N ASP A 82 -6.81 8.24 -21.13
CA ASP A 82 -7.63 7.29 -20.38
C ASP A 82 -9.11 7.72 -20.33
N PRO A 83 -10.05 6.76 -20.20
CA PRO A 83 -11.48 7.06 -20.17
C PRO A 83 -11.96 7.51 -18.78
N ASP A 84 -11.23 8.43 -18.12
CA ASP A 84 -11.61 8.99 -16.82
C ASP A 84 -11.53 10.52 -16.84
N ARG A 85 -11.98 11.18 -15.76
CA ARG A 85 -11.98 12.64 -15.63
C ARG A 85 -10.59 13.25 -15.82
N GLU A 86 -9.54 12.55 -15.35
CA GLU A 86 -8.16 13.04 -15.49
C GLU A 86 -7.71 13.01 -16.97
N GLY A 87 -8.04 11.92 -17.68
CA GLY A 87 -7.78 11.79 -19.10
C GLY A 87 -8.53 12.85 -19.94
N GLU A 88 -9.78 13.16 -19.55
CA GLU A 88 -10.59 14.16 -20.20
C GLU A 88 -10.03 15.58 -20.00
N ALA A 89 -9.57 15.91 -18.79
CA ALA A 89 -8.88 17.18 -18.53
C ALA A 89 -7.56 17.30 -19.31
N ILE A 90 -6.80 16.21 -19.43
CA ILE A 90 -5.60 16.19 -20.28
C ILE A 90 -5.99 16.50 -21.75
N CYS A 91 -7.05 15.88 -22.25
CA CYS A 91 -7.54 16.12 -23.60
C CYS A 91 -8.02 17.54 -23.80
N SER A 92 -8.76 18.13 -22.86
CA SER A 92 -9.20 19.53 -22.91
C SER A 92 -8.02 20.48 -22.97
N HIS A 93 -7.03 20.34 -22.11
CA HIS A 93 -5.82 21.15 -22.12
C HIS A 93 -5.02 21.01 -23.43
N LEU A 94 -4.96 19.80 -24.00
CA LEU A 94 -4.34 19.57 -25.30
C LEU A 94 -5.14 20.24 -26.42
N GLN A 95 -6.46 20.14 -26.39
CA GLN A 95 -7.34 20.81 -27.36
C GLN A 95 -7.14 22.31 -27.35
N GLU A 96 -7.11 22.96 -26.17
CA GLU A 96 -6.84 24.38 -26.06
C GLU A 96 -5.48 24.80 -26.66
N GLU A 97 -4.42 24.00 -26.35
CA GLU A 97 -3.06 24.32 -26.84
C GLU A 97 -2.88 24.05 -28.32
N LEU A 98 -3.62 23.09 -28.91
CA LEU A 98 -3.46 22.69 -30.32
C LEU A 98 -4.45 23.39 -31.27
N SER A 99 -5.52 24.00 -30.72
CA SER A 99 -6.49 24.76 -31.54
C SER A 99 -5.88 26.06 -32.03
N GLU A 100 -5.87 26.26 -33.35
CA GLU A 100 -5.47 27.51 -33.96
C GLU A 100 -6.70 28.28 -34.47
N LYS A 101 -6.69 29.63 -34.37
CA LYS A 101 -7.85 30.47 -34.74
C LYS A 101 -8.24 30.41 -36.24
N LYS A 102 -7.33 29.99 -37.10
CA LYS A 102 -7.59 29.82 -38.56
C LYS A 102 -6.81 28.61 -39.06
N ASN A 103 -7.48 27.71 -39.77
CA ASN A 103 -6.89 26.53 -40.44
C ASN A 103 -6.17 25.52 -39.49
N GLY A 104 -6.55 25.39 -38.24
CA GLY A 104 -6.05 24.36 -37.31
C GLY A 104 -6.53 22.94 -37.66
N PRO A 105 -5.90 21.92 -37.12
CA PRO A 105 -6.34 20.55 -37.32
C PRO A 105 -7.73 20.32 -36.70
N ARG A 106 -8.48 19.35 -37.23
CA ARG A 106 -9.70 18.87 -36.58
C ARG A 106 -9.30 17.99 -35.40
N ILE A 107 -9.86 18.22 -34.23
CA ILE A 107 -9.53 17.51 -33.00
C ILE A 107 -10.68 16.62 -32.62
N TYR A 108 -10.37 15.37 -32.35
CA TYR A 108 -11.31 14.32 -31.95
C TYR A 108 -10.90 13.64 -30.67
N ARG A 109 -11.85 13.15 -29.91
CA ARG A 109 -11.67 12.31 -28.73
C ARG A 109 -11.88 10.85 -29.08
N VAL A 110 -10.98 9.96 -28.63
CA VAL A 110 -11.10 8.51 -28.82
C VAL A 110 -10.92 7.83 -27.47
N MET A 111 -11.89 7.01 -27.07
CA MET A 111 -11.89 6.29 -25.79
C MET A 111 -11.93 4.78 -26.02
N PHE A 112 -11.21 4.04 -25.19
CA PHE A 112 -11.24 2.57 -25.16
C PHE A 112 -10.90 2.07 -23.76
N ASN A 113 -11.64 1.01 -23.32
CA ASN A 113 -11.47 0.40 -22.01
C ASN A 113 -10.34 -0.65 -21.98
N GLU A 114 -9.83 -1.05 -23.15
CA GLU A 114 -8.74 -2.01 -23.28
C GLU A 114 -7.86 -1.66 -24.48
N ILE A 115 -6.55 -1.91 -24.36
CA ILE A 115 -5.59 -1.61 -25.42
C ILE A 115 -5.32 -2.89 -26.22
N THR A 116 -6.33 -3.28 -27.01
CA THR A 116 -6.26 -4.37 -27.98
C THR A 116 -6.43 -3.83 -29.38
N LYS A 117 -5.94 -4.57 -30.39
CA LYS A 117 -6.08 -4.16 -31.80
C LYS A 117 -7.54 -3.96 -32.21
N LYS A 118 -8.44 -4.86 -31.74
CA LYS A 118 -9.90 -4.81 -32.01
C LYS A 118 -10.54 -3.57 -31.37
N ALA A 119 -10.27 -3.32 -30.10
CA ALA A 119 -10.86 -2.22 -29.37
C ALA A 119 -10.38 -0.86 -29.89
N VAL A 120 -9.06 -0.73 -30.14
CA VAL A 120 -8.48 0.49 -30.71
C VAL A 120 -9.07 0.76 -32.10
N ALA A 121 -9.13 -0.23 -33.01
CA ALA A 121 -9.71 -0.05 -34.34
C ALA A 121 -11.18 0.42 -34.27
N LYS A 122 -12.00 -0.26 -33.43
CA LYS A 122 -13.42 0.09 -33.23
C LYS A 122 -13.60 1.52 -32.68
N ALA A 123 -12.72 1.96 -31.76
CA ALA A 123 -12.78 3.30 -31.19
C ALA A 123 -12.49 4.40 -32.23
N PHE A 124 -11.61 4.13 -33.20
CA PHE A 124 -11.30 5.07 -34.30
C PHE A 124 -12.38 5.12 -35.41
N GLU A 125 -13.33 4.16 -35.44
CA GLU A 125 -14.46 4.21 -36.38
C GLU A 125 -15.48 5.29 -35.99
N LYS A 126 -15.60 5.60 -34.72
CA LYS A 126 -16.58 6.56 -34.18
C LYS A 126 -15.91 7.51 -33.18
N PRO A 127 -15.01 8.41 -33.63
CA PRO A 127 -14.41 9.39 -32.75
C PRO A 127 -15.46 10.40 -32.28
N GLY A 128 -15.37 10.76 -30.98
CA GLY A 128 -16.24 11.75 -30.34
C GLY A 128 -15.58 13.13 -30.21
N GLN A 129 -16.11 13.91 -29.33
CA GLN A 129 -15.57 15.19 -28.86
C GLN A 129 -15.16 15.06 -27.38
N VAL A 130 -14.35 16.00 -26.89
CA VAL A 130 -14.05 16.14 -25.46
C VAL A 130 -15.33 16.42 -24.72
N ASP A 131 -15.60 15.66 -23.66
CA ASP A 131 -16.80 15.77 -22.85
C ASP A 131 -16.64 16.91 -21.82
N ALA A 132 -17.44 17.97 -21.97
CA ALA A 132 -17.37 19.14 -21.14
C ALA A 132 -17.73 18.83 -19.66
N ASN A 133 -18.68 17.92 -19.41
CA ASN A 133 -19.12 17.60 -18.05
C ASN A 133 -18.01 16.85 -17.27
N LEU A 134 -17.31 15.93 -17.92
CA LEU A 134 -16.14 15.26 -17.34
C LEU A 134 -15.01 16.24 -17.03
N VAL A 135 -14.78 17.22 -17.92
CA VAL A 135 -13.80 18.30 -17.70
C VAL A 135 -14.22 19.15 -16.50
N ASP A 136 -15.49 19.56 -16.44
CA ASP A 136 -16.04 20.36 -15.35
C ASP A 136 -15.97 19.65 -14.00
N ALA A 137 -16.25 18.33 -13.95
CA ALA A 137 -16.12 17.52 -12.74
C ALA A 137 -14.66 17.43 -12.26
N GLN A 138 -13.70 17.30 -13.19
CA GLN A 138 -12.27 17.32 -12.82
C GLN A 138 -11.84 18.71 -12.36
N GLN A 139 -12.29 19.76 -13.03
CA GLN A 139 -12.01 21.15 -12.69
C GLN A 139 -12.57 21.50 -11.30
N ALA A 140 -13.83 21.15 -11.03
CA ALA A 140 -14.46 21.32 -9.73
C ALA A 140 -13.63 20.64 -8.63
N ARG A 141 -13.25 19.38 -8.82
CA ARG A 141 -12.37 18.68 -7.88
C ARG A 141 -11.05 19.41 -7.69
N ARG A 142 -10.41 19.86 -8.78
CA ARG A 142 -9.11 20.54 -8.71
C ARG A 142 -9.21 21.88 -7.96
N VAL A 143 -10.30 22.62 -8.18
CA VAL A 143 -10.59 23.88 -7.48
C VAL A 143 -10.84 23.62 -5.99
N LEU A 144 -11.69 22.64 -5.64
CA LEU A 144 -11.94 22.24 -4.25
C LEU A 144 -10.65 21.89 -3.50
N ASP A 145 -9.85 21.00 -4.06
CA ASP A 145 -8.60 20.57 -3.44
C ASP A 145 -7.60 21.73 -3.33
N ARG A 146 -7.63 22.69 -4.26
CA ARG A 146 -6.82 23.89 -4.23
C ARG A 146 -7.29 24.84 -3.10
N LEU A 147 -8.59 25.10 -2.99
CA LEU A 147 -9.14 25.98 -1.95
C LEU A 147 -8.83 25.44 -0.55
N VAL A 148 -9.18 24.18 -0.28
CA VAL A 148 -8.92 23.54 1.01
C VAL A 148 -7.42 23.49 1.33
N GLY A 149 -6.61 22.98 0.41
CA GLY A 149 -5.17 22.82 0.63
C GLY A 149 -4.43 24.15 0.83
N TYR A 150 -4.77 25.17 0.05
CA TYR A 150 -4.08 26.47 0.08
C TYR A 150 -4.49 27.38 1.22
N LYS A 151 -5.74 27.26 1.65
CA LYS A 151 -6.28 28.12 2.73
C LYS A 151 -6.00 27.49 4.11
N ILE A 152 -6.18 26.19 4.29
CA ILE A 152 -6.01 25.54 5.59
C ILE A 152 -4.55 25.22 5.91
N SER A 153 -3.73 24.81 4.93
CA SER A 153 -2.33 24.44 5.22
C SER A 153 -1.50 25.54 5.86
N PRO A 154 -1.62 26.82 5.48
CA PRO A 154 -0.96 27.93 6.18
C PRO A 154 -1.35 28.08 7.65
N LEU A 155 -2.61 27.83 8.00
CA LEU A 155 -3.07 27.83 9.41
C LEU A 155 -2.33 26.76 10.22
N LEU A 156 -2.21 25.54 9.67
CA LEU A 156 -1.42 24.49 10.31
C LEU A 156 0.07 24.88 10.44
N TRP A 157 0.62 25.64 9.48
CA TRP A 157 1.99 26.13 9.57
C TRP A 157 2.16 27.17 10.69
N ASP A 158 1.19 28.02 10.87
CA ASP A 158 1.19 28.99 11.96
C ASP A 158 0.96 28.33 13.33
N LYS A 159 -0.02 27.46 13.43
CA LYS A 159 -0.47 26.89 14.72
C LYS A 159 0.37 25.67 15.19
N VAL A 160 0.96 24.88 14.26
CA VAL A 160 1.69 23.64 14.57
C VAL A 160 3.14 23.68 14.09
N ARG A 161 3.38 23.52 12.77
CA ARG A 161 4.71 23.61 12.14
C ARG A 161 4.62 23.72 10.61
N ARG A 162 5.68 24.28 9.99
CA ARG A 162 5.79 24.33 8.53
C ARG A 162 5.86 22.95 7.91
N GLY A 163 5.32 22.81 6.68
CA GLY A 163 5.37 21.60 5.86
C GLY A 163 4.20 20.65 6.09
N LEU A 164 3.26 20.96 6.97
CA LEU A 164 1.99 20.25 7.10
C LEU A 164 1.05 20.61 5.95
N SER A 165 0.10 19.74 5.65
CA SER A 165 -0.95 20.00 4.69
C SER A 165 -2.27 19.40 5.15
N ALA A 166 -3.33 20.17 4.98
CA ALA A 166 -4.70 19.66 5.03
C ALA A 166 -5.15 19.36 3.59
N GLY A 167 -5.94 18.32 3.43
CA GLY A 167 -6.57 18.00 2.17
C GLY A 167 -7.89 17.30 2.45
N ARG A 168 -8.93 17.63 1.74
CA ARG A 168 -10.30 17.21 2.00
C ARG A 168 -10.39 15.70 2.30
N VAL A 169 -10.01 14.86 1.37
CA VAL A 169 -10.14 13.40 1.51
C VAL A 169 -9.05 12.78 2.40
N GLN A 170 -7.81 13.29 2.33
CA GLN A 170 -6.70 12.77 3.15
C GLN A 170 -6.92 13.01 4.65
N THR A 171 -7.50 14.14 5.01
CA THR A 171 -7.80 14.45 6.42
C THR A 171 -8.89 13.54 6.96
N VAL A 172 -9.92 13.23 6.17
CA VAL A 172 -10.95 12.26 6.56
C VAL A 172 -10.38 10.85 6.72
N ALA A 173 -9.51 10.42 5.81
CA ALA A 173 -8.83 9.13 5.97
C ALA A 173 -7.96 9.07 7.25
N LEU A 174 -7.30 10.18 7.61
CA LEU A 174 -6.56 10.30 8.86
C LEU A 174 -7.52 10.26 10.07
N ARG A 175 -8.65 10.99 10.02
CA ARG A 175 -9.70 10.97 11.05
C ARG A 175 -10.16 9.54 11.34
N VAL A 176 -10.49 8.76 10.33
CA VAL A 176 -10.93 7.37 10.49
C VAL A 176 -9.89 6.52 11.22
N ILE A 177 -8.60 6.73 10.96
CA ILE A 177 -7.53 6.02 11.66
C ILE A 177 -7.39 6.50 13.11
N VAL A 178 -7.51 7.81 13.36
CA VAL A 178 -7.42 8.41 14.71
C VAL A 178 -8.61 7.98 15.57
N GLU A 179 -9.83 7.99 15.04
CA GLU A 179 -11.03 7.51 15.73
C GLU A 179 -10.90 6.03 16.11
N ARG A 180 -10.40 5.18 15.20
CA ARG A 180 -10.14 3.78 15.50
C ARG A 180 -9.10 3.61 16.63
N GLU A 181 -8.06 4.39 16.65
CA GLU A 181 -7.08 4.35 17.75
C GLU A 181 -7.69 4.79 19.09
N ARG A 182 -8.62 5.75 19.07
CA ARG A 182 -9.38 6.18 20.25
C ARG A 182 -10.33 5.07 20.75
N GLU A 183 -11.03 4.41 19.82
CA GLU A 183 -11.85 3.25 20.13
C GLU A 183 -11.02 2.15 20.83
N ILE A 184 -9.84 1.84 20.29
CA ILE A 184 -8.93 0.85 20.88
C ILE A 184 -8.49 1.24 22.28
N ARG A 185 -8.13 2.51 22.49
CA ARG A 185 -7.67 3.02 23.79
C ARG A 185 -8.79 3.09 24.84
N ALA A 186 -10.01 3.34 24.41
CA ALA A 186 -11.17 3.39 25.27
C ALA A 186 -11.78 2.02 25.55
N PHE A 187 -11.34 1.00 24.81
CA PHE A 187 -11.92 -0.35 24.90
C PHE A 187 -11.63 -0.97 26.26
N LYS A 188 -12.68 -1.57 26.85
CA LYS A 188 -12.59 -2.35 28.08
C LYS A 188 -12.92 -3.79 27.74
N ALA A 189 -11.95 -4.65 27.91
CA ALA A 189 -12.13 -6.09 27.72
C ALA A 189 -13.18 -6.63 28.70
N LYS A 190 -14.12 -7.43 28.19
CA LYS A 190 -15.11 -8.15 28.96
C LYS A 190 -14.77 -9.63 28.93
N GLU A 191 -14.75 -10.23 30.13
CA GLU A 191 -14.60 -11.66 30.29
C GLU A 191 -15.83 -12.41 29.79
N TYR A 192 -15.60 -13.49 29.05
CA TYR A 192 -16.62 -14.49 28.74
C TYR A 192 -15.99 -15.87 28.65
N TRP A 193 -16.81 -16.90 28.77
CA TRP A 193 -16.36 -18.28 28.76
C TRP A 193 -17.07 -19.07 27.66
N THR A 194 -16.37 -19.98 27.04
CA THR A 194 -16.91 -21.04 26.20
C THR A 194 -16.74 -22.36 26.92
N ILE A 195 -17.70 -23.25 26.76
CA ILE A 195 -17.64 -24.60 27.35
C ILE A 195 -17.81 -25.59 26.19
N ASP A 196 -16.77 -26.32 25.90
CA ASP A 196 -16.73 -27.32 24.88
C ASP A 196 -16.75 -28.73 25.49
N ALA A 197 -17.63 -29.62 25.02
CA ALA A 197 -17.70 -31.01 25.39
C ALA A 197 -17.08 -31.89 24.31
N ASP A 198 -16.05 -32.65 24.67
CA ASP A 198 -15.46 -33.66 23.81
C ASP A 198 -16.21 -35.00 23.98
N LEU A 199 -16.85 -35.46 22.92
CA LEU A 199 -17.76 -36.58 22.92
C LEU A 199 -17.31 -37.61 21.86
N ALA A 200 -17.55 -38.86 22.16
CA ALA A 200 -17.28 -39.96 21.24
C ALA A 200 -18.60 -40.65 20.82
N ALA A 201 -18.86 -40.67 19.54
CA ALA A 201 -19.90 -41.47 18.93
C ALA A 201 -19.47 -42.94 18.81
N LYS A 202 -20.42 -43.81 18.42
CA LYS A 202 -20.11 -45.23 18.17
C LYS A 202 -19.13 -45.41 17.03
N LYS A 203 -19.14 -44.49 16.04
CA LYS A 203 -18.21 -44.50 14.90
C LYS A 203 -17.34 -43.24 14.95
N PRO A 204 -16.03 -43.31 14.61
CA PRO A 204 -15.16 -42.16 14.52
C PRO A 204 -15.60 -41.21 13.39
N PRO A 205 -15.18 -39.92 13.44
CA PRO A 205 -14.33 -39.31 14.45
C PRO A 205 -15.08 -38.96 15.74
N ALA A 206 -14.35 -38.53 16.78
CA ALA A 206 -14.95 -37.86 17.92
C ALA A 206 -15.45 -36.49 17.51
N LEU A 207 -16.40 -35.93 18.26
CA LEU A 207 -16.90 -34.58 18.04
C LEU A 207 -16.64 -33.70 19.27
N THR A 208 -16.34 -32.45 19.01
CA THR A 208 -16.37 -31.38 20.02
C THR A 208 -17.63 -30.57 19.80
N ALA A 209 -18.46 -30.44 20.83
CA ALA A 209 -19.69 -29.67 20.80
C ALA A 209 -19.62 -28.52 21.79
N ARG A 210 -19.93 -27.31 21.34
CA ARG A 210 -19.93 -26.12 22.17
C ARG A 210 -21.27 -25.92 22.85
N LEU A 211 -21.30 -25.54 24.13
CA LEU A 211 -22.48 -25.16 24.82
C LEU A 211 -23.18 -23.97 24.17
N ALA A 212 -24.35 -24.18 23.60
CA ALA A 212 -25.09 -23.17 22.86
C ALA A 212 -26.25 -22.58 23.68
N ARG A 213 -26.94 -23.42 24.52
CA ARG A 213 -28.12 -22.98 25.27
C ARG A 213 -28.18 -23.64 26.63
N ILE A 214 -28.75 -22.90 27.59
CA ILE A 214 -29.14 -23.38 28.93
C ILE A 214 -30.64 -23.06 29.07
N ASN A 215 -31.47 -24.09 29.36
CA ASN A 215 -32.92 -23.97 29.49
C ASN A 215 -33.55 -23.24 28.28
N GLY A 216 -33.04 -23.49 27.04
CA GLY A 216 -33.52 -22.91 25.79
C GLY A 216 -33.02 -21.51 25.49
N GLN A 217 -32.37 -20.80 26.41
CA GLN A 217 -31.76 -19.49 26.20
C GLN A 217 -30.29 -19.63 25.79
N ILE A 218 -29.77 -18.63 25.02
CA ILE A 218 -28.36 -18.60 24.64
C ILE A 218 -27.48 -18.61 25.89
N ALA A 219 -26.47 -19.46 25.91
CA ALA A 219 -25.57 -19.57 27.05
C ALA A 219 -24.61 -18.36 27.07
N GLU A 220 -24.80 -17.48 28.05
CA GLU A 220 -23.89 -16.36 28.33
C GLU A 220 -23.20 -16.62 29.68
N ILE A 221 -21.88 -16.89 29.59
CA ILE A 221 -21.09 -17.23 30.79
C ILE A 221 -20.03 -16.14 30.95
N GLY A 222 -20.22 -15.31 31.97
CA GLY A 222 -19.41 -14.08 32.14
C GLY A 222 -18.40 -14.13 33.29
N SER A 223 -18.28 -15.28 34.00
CA SER A 223 -17.30 -15.40 35.09
C SER A 223 -16.83 -16.82 35.30
N THR A 224 -15.69 -16.95 35.96
CA THR A 224 -15.12 -18.25 36.43
C THR A 224 -16.09 -19.06 37.25
N GLU A 225 -16.83 -18.43 38.17
CA GLU A 225 -17.81 -19.09 39.06
C GLU A 225 -18.96 -19.69 38.27
N ALA A 226 -19.48 -18.94 37.29
CA ALA A 226 -20.55 -19.41 36.43
C ALA A 226 -20.07 -20.58 35.55
N ALA A 227 -18.85 -20.52 35.00
CA ALA A 227 -18.27 -21.61 34.22
C ALA A 227 -18.10 -22.88 35.06
N ASN A 228 -17.52 -22.75 36.23
CA ASN A 228 -17.34 -23.86 37.18
C ASN A 228 -18.68 -24.44 37.64
N GLY A 229 -19.69 -23.60 37.81
CA GLY A 229 -21.07 -24.02 38.13
C GLY A 229 -21.65 -24.93 37.05
N VAL A 230 -21.50 -24.55 35.79
CA VAL A 230 -21.93 -25.36 34.63
C VAL A 230 -21.18 -26.68 34.56
N VAL A 231 -19.83 -26.65 34.71
CA VAL A 231 -19.00 -27.86 34.67
C VAL A 231 -19.42 -28.83 35.80
N SER A 232 -19.62 -28.32 37.01
CA SER A 232 -20.05 -29.12 38.18
C SER A 232 -21.45 -29.73 37.99
N ALA A 233 -22.39 -28.96 37.39
CA ALA A 233 -23.72 -29.43 37.09
C ALA A 233 -23.72 -30.56 36.04
N LEU A 234 -22.77 -30.52 35.10
CA LEU A 234 -22.66 -31.51 34.03
C LEU A 234 -21.79 -32.73 34.40
N ASP A 235 -21.20 -32.77 35.58
CA ASP A 235 -20.45 -33.93 36.06
C ASP A 235 -21.31 -35.17 36.12
N GLY A 236 -20.92 -36.20 35.38
CA GLY A 236 -21.67 -37.46 35.25
C GLY A 236 -22.96 -37.37 34.44
N ALA A 237 -23.23 -36.26 33.76
CA ALA A 237 -24.39 -36.10 32.86
C ALA A 237 -24.33 -37.05 31.66
N ALA A 238 -25.51 -37.51 31.23
CA ALA A 238 -25.64 -38.29 30.00
C ALA A 238 -25.86 -37.37 28.80
N TYR A 239 -25.02 -37.53 27.78
CA TYR A 239 -25.09 -36.77 26.55
C TYR A 239 -25.84 -37.57 25.47
N THR A 240 -26.92 -36.99 24.93
CA THR A 240 -27.75 -37.67 23.96
C THR A 240 -28.00 -36.74 22.76
N VAL A 241 -27.84 -37.26 21.55
CA VAL A 241 -28.15 -36.53 20.32
C VAL A 241 -29.64 -36.21 20.26
N GLN A 242 -29.98 -34.93 20.28
CA GLN A 242 -31.36 -34.45 20.19
C GLN A 242 -31.82 -34.28 18.75
N SER A 243 -30.98 -33.75 17.88
CA SER A 243 -31.29 -33.59 16.49
C SER A 243 -30.02 -33.65 15.61
N VAL A 244 -30.21 -34.09 14.39
CA VAL A 244 -29.17 -34.07 13.33
C VAL A 244 -29.77 -33.45 12.09
N ALA A 245 -29.29 -32.27 11.71
CA ALA A 245 -29.76 -31.56 10.53
C ALA A 245 -28.63 -31.40 9.52
N THR A 246 -28.85 -31.94 8.32
CA THR A 246 -27.89 -31.72 7.20
C THR A 246 -28.58 -30.89 6.13
N ARG A 247 -27.91 -29.83 5.67
CA ARG A 247 -28.41 -28.95 4.62
C ARG A 247 -27.30 -28.67 3.61
N GLU A 248 -27.67 -28.52 2.34
CA GLU A 248 -26.73 -28.04 1.32
C GLU A 248 -26.55 -26.54 1.49
N LYS A 249 -25.32 -26.13 1.70
CA LYS A 249 -24.88 -24.71 1.74
C LYS A 249 -24.13 -24.38 0.45
N ARG A 250 -24.57 -23.32 -0.24
CA ARG A 250 -23.95 -22.85 -1.46
C ARG A 250 -23.08 -21.62 -1.17
N ARG A 251 -21.84 -21.66 -1.60
CA ARG A 251 -20.95 -20.49 -1.60
C ARG A 251 -20.82 -19.99 -3.03
N PHE A 252 -21.30 -18.78 -3.27
CA PHE A 252 -21.31 -18.18 -4.62
C PHE A 252 -19.96 -17.55 -4.94
N PRO A 253 -19.57 -17.55 -6.23
CA PRO A 253 -18.41 -16.83 -6.69
C PRO A 253 -18.61 -15.32 -6.52
N VAL A 254 -17.52 -14.61 -6.30
CA VAL A 254 -17.50 -13.15 -6.12
C VAL A 254 -17.31 -12.44 -7.46
N ALA A 255 -17.74 -11.17 -7.53
CA ALA A 255 -17.65 -10.34 -8.73
C ALA A 255 -16.22 -10.23 -9.26
N PRO A 256 -16.01 -9.98 -10.56
CA PRO A 256 -14.72 -9.55 -11.08
C PRO A 256 -14.19 -8.33 -10.31
N PHE A 257 -12.90 -8.08 -10.38
CA PHE A 257 -12.30 -6.98 -9.64
C PHE A 257 -12.79 -5.61 -10.13
N ILE A 258 -13.04 -4.75 -9.15
CA ILE A 258 -12.99 -3.29 -9.29
C ILE A 258 -11.70 -2.79 -8.63
N THR A 259 -11.37 -1.53 -8.79
CA THR A 259 -10.12 -0.96 -8.25
C THR A 259 -9.91 -1.27 -6.77
N SER A 260 -10.91 -1.02 -5.93
CA SER A 260 -10.83 -1.21 -4.48
C SER A 260 -10.62 -2.67 -4.09
N THR A 261 -11.37 -3.60 -4.71
CA THR A 261 -11.24 -5.03 -4.41
C THR A 261 -9.93 -5.62 -4.91
N LEU A 262 -9.39 -5.14 -6.05
CA LEU A 262 -8.05 -5.50 -6.52
C LEU A 262 -6.97 -5.03 -5.55
N GLN A 263 -7.08 -3.81 -5.04
CA GLN A 263 -6.16 -3.27 -4.04
C GLN A 263 -6.21 -4.07 -2.73
N GLN A 264 -7.40 -4.40 -2.25
CA GLN A 264 -7.61 -5.19 -1.04
C GLN A 264 -6.99 -6.60 -1.17
N GLU A 265 -7.31 -7.31 -2.24
CA GLU A 265 -6.80 -8.67 -2.45
C GLU A 265 -5.29 -8.72 -2.71
N SER A 266 -4.74 -7.75 -3.42
CA SER A 266 -3.29 -7.61 -3.59
C SER A 266 -2.58 -7.36 -2.26
N SER A 267 -3.19 -6.57 -1.39
CA SER A 267 -2.64 -6.34 -0.03
C SER A 267 -2.70 -7.60 0.83
N ARG A 268 -3.82 -8.34 0.81
CA ARG A 268 -4.01 -9.57 1.60
C ARG A 268 -3.10 -10.71 1.14
N LYS A 269 -3.13 -11.03 -0.16
CA LYS A 269 -2.46 -12.21 -0.73
C LYS A 269 -1.03 -11.99 -1.15
N LEU A 270 -0.73 -10.80 -1.70
CA LEU A 270 0.59 -10.50 -2.27
C LEU A 270 1.44 -9.61 -1.37
N ARG A 271 0.86 -9.05 -0.31
CA ARG A 271 1.50 -8.06 0.58
C ARG A 271 1.97 -6.81 -0.17
N PHE A 272 1.30 -6.47 -1.26
CA PHE A 272 1.60 -5.27 -2.03
C PHE A 272 0.86 -4.07 -1.45
N SER A 273 1.53 -2.92 -1.45
CA SER A 273 0.85 -1.66 -1.14
C SER A 273 -0.12 -1.29 -2.27
N VAL A 274 -1.14 -0.51 -1.92
CA VAL A 274 -2.12 0.02 -2.88
C VAL A 274 -1.41 0.75 -4.04
N LYS A 275 -0.42 1.59 -3.73
CA LYS A 275 0.40 2.29 -4.74
C LYS A 275 1.13 1.32 -5.67
N ARG A 276 1.73 0.24 -5.13
CA ARG A 276 2.43 -0.77 -5.94
C ARG A 276 1.46 -1.54 -6.83
N THR A 277 0.31 -1.93 -6.30
CA THR A 277 -0.75 -2.62 -7.05
C THR A 277 -1.18 -1.80 -8.26
N MET A 278 -1.50 -0.50 -8.06
CA MET A 278 -1.93 0.37 -9.15
C MET A 278 -0.83 0.61 -10.19
N MET A 279 0.42 0.73 -9.78
CA MET A 279 1.55 0.85 -10.71
C MET A 279 1.70 -0.41 -11.60
N LEU A 280 1.53 -1.59 -11.03
CA LEU A 280 1.62 -2.86 -11.76
C LEU A 280 0.42 -3.03 -12.70
N ALA A 281 -0.80 -2.73 -12.22
CA ALA A 281 -2.01 -2.76 -13.03
C ALA A 281 -1.92 -1.79 -14.23
N GLN A 282 -1.40 -0.58 -14.02
CA GLN A 282 -1.16 0.39 -15.10
C GLN A 282 -0.24 -0.18 -16.19
N ARG A 283 0.84 -0.87 -15.82
CA ARG A 283 1.75 -1.51 -16.78
C ARG A 283 1.07 -2.63 -17.57
N LEU A 284 0.27 -3.45 -16.90
CA LEU A 284 -0.49 -4.52 -17.55
C LEU A 284 -1.53 -3.97 -18.52
N TYR A 285 -2.13 -2.83 -18.22
CA TYR A 285 -3.08 -2.13 -19.10
C TYR A 285 -2.40 -1.47 -20.28
N GLU A 286 -1.33 -0.69 -20.07
CA GLU A 286 -0.68 0.11 -21.12
C GLU A 286 0.00 -0.72 -22.20
N GLY A 287 0.40 -1.94 -21.86
CA GLY A 287 0.93 -2.92 -22.78
C GLY A 287 2.26 -3.56 -22.38
N VAL A 288 2.28 -4.85 -22.56
CA VAL A 288 3.41 -5.74 -22.31
C VAL A 288 3.86 -6.36 -23.64
N GLU A 289 5.15 -6.57 -23.80
CA GLU A 289 5.69 -7.28 -24.95
C GLU A 289 5.45 -8.78 -24.79
N VAL A 290 4.55 -9.33 -25.59
CA VAL A 290 4.24 -10.77 -25.62
C VAL A 290 4.69 -11.31 -26.98
N GLY A 291 5.87 -11.93 -27.01
CA GLY A 291 6.47 -12.40 -28.26
C GLY A 291 6.83 -11.25 -29.20
N LYS A 292 6.19 -11.21 -30.37
CA LYS A 292 6.39 -10.13 -31.36
C LYS A 292 5.42 -8.95 -31.16
N ASP A 293 4.39 -9.13 -30.38
CA ASP A 293 3.33 -8.16 -30.17
C ASP A 293 3.52 -7.38 -28.86
N THR A 294 2.91 -6.22 -28.77
CA THR A 294 2.75 -5.48 -27.52
C THR A 294 1.26 -5.33 -27.28
N VAL A 295 0.75 -5.84 -26.16
CA VAL A 295 -0.69 -5.92 -25.88
C VAL A 295 -1.00 -5.46 -24.47
N GLY A 296 -2.12 -4.77 -24.28
CA GLY A 296 -2.71 -4.57 -22.97
C GLY A 296 -3.31 -5.88 -22.49
N LEU A 297 -2.83 -6.37 -21.35
CA LEU A 297 -3.25 -7.67 -20.81
C LEU A 297 -4.53 -7.58 -19.97
N ILE A 298 -4.85 -6.40 -19.45
CA ILE A 298 -6.05 -6.16 -18.65
C ILE A 298 -6.83 -4.96 -19.19
N THR A 299 -8.12 -4.89 -18.82
CA THR A 299 -8.95 -3.71 -19.03
C THR A 299 -8.51 -2.55 -18.14
N TYR A 300 -9.06 -1.37 -18.35
CA TYR A 300 -8.78 -0.19 -17.56
C TYR A 300 -9.01 -0.44 -16.07
N MET A 301 -7.98 -0.21 -15.26
CA MET A 301 -7.95 -0.64 -13.87
C MET A 301 -8.55 0.35 -12.86
N ARG A 302 -8.86 1.59 -13.29
CA ARG A 302 -9.56 2.57 -12.44
C ARG A 302 -11.04 2.52 -12.74
N THR A 303 -11.73 1.62 -12.09
CA THR A 303 -13.15 1.36 -12.29
C THR A 303 -13.82 0.94 -11.00
N ASP A 304 -15.05 1.31 -10.80
CA ASP A 304 -15.97 0.83 -9.78
C ASP A 304 -17.08 -0.05 -10.35
N SER A 305 -17.08 -0.26 -11.67
CA SER A 305 -18.04 -1.11 -12.38
C SER A 305 -17.64 -2.58 -12.31
N THR A 306 -18.62 -3.44 -12.01
CA THR A 306 -18.48 -4.91 -12.10
C THR A 306 -18.97 -5.45 -13.44
N ARG A 307 -19.38 -4.59 -14.37
CA ARG A 307 -19.88 -4.96 -15.70
C ARG A 307 -18.79 -5.64 -16.51
N VAL A 308 -19.19 -6.63 -17.30
CA VAL A 308 -18.32 -7.33 -18.24
C VAL A 308 -19.03 -7.33 -19.59
N SER A 309 -18.29 -7.10 -20.67
CA SER A 309 -18.88 -7.16 -22.04
C SER A 309 -19.32 -8.58 -22.39
N ASP A 310 -20.35 -8.67 -23.23
CA ASP A 310 -20.92 -9.97 -23.64
C ASP A 310 -19.89 -10.85 -24.36
N ASP A 311 -19.02 -10.24 -25.19
CA ASP A 311 -17.92 -10.95 -25.85
C ASP A 311 -17.01 -11.62 -24.81
N ALA A 312 -16.61 -10.89 -23.76
CA ALA A 312 -15.71 -11.41 -22.73
C ALA A 312 -16.38 -12.46 -21.83
N VAL A 313 -17.69 -12.30 -21.56
CA VAL A 313 -18.49 -13.33 -20.85
C VAL A 313 -18.51 -14.62 -21.68
N LYS A 314 -18.75 -14.53 -22.96
CA LYS A 314 -18.74 -15.69 -23.85
C LYS A 314 -17.38 -16.36 -23.86
N ASP A 315 -16.30 -15.60 -24.10
CA ASP A 315 -14.94 -16.13 -24.19
C ASP A 315 -14.51 -16.86 -22.91
N VAL A 316 -14.80 -16.30 -21.72
CA VAL A 316 -14.44 -16.95 -20.46
C VAL A 316 -15.30 -18.19 -20.17
N ARG A 317 -16.57 -18.20 -20.59
CA ARG A 317 -17.43 -19.38 -20.44
C ARG A 317 -16.98 -20.52 -21.33
N ASP A 318 -16.59 -20.22 -22.57
CA ASP A 318 -16.01 -21.20 -23.50
C ASP A 318 -14.71 -21.79 -22.89
N PHE A 319 -13.82 -20.92 -22.38
CA PHE A 319 -12.59 -21.32 -21.69
C PHE A 319 -12.85 -22.24 -20.46
N ILE A 320 -13.87 -21.91 -19.64
CA ILE A 320 -14.22 -22.73 -18.46
C ILE A 320 -14.69 -24.12 -18.92
N GLY A 321 -15.56 -24.20 -19.93
CA GLY A 321 -16.07 -25.46 -20.46
C GLY A 321 -14.97 -26.36 -21.02
N GLU A 322 -14.00 -25.77 -21.73
CA GLU A 322 -12.87 -26.49 -22.33
C GLU A 322 -11.84 -26.96 -21.28
N ARG A 323 -11.53 -26.11 -20.29
CA ARG A 323 -10.42 -26.38 -19.36
C ARG A 323 -10.82 -27.12 -18.09
N TYR A 324 -12.01 -26.84 -17.56
CA TYR A 324 -12.46 -27.36 -16.25
C TYR A 324 -13.61 -28.39 -16.40
N GLY A 325 -14.33 -28.37 -17.50
CA GLY A 325 -15.49 -29.23 -17.75
C GLY A 325 -16.82 -28.49 -17.63
N ARG A 326 -17.83 -29.08 -18.26
CA ARG A 326 -19.20 -28.50 -18.32
C ARG A 326 -19.84 -28.39 -16.93
N GLU A 327 -19.49 -29.26 -16.01
CA GLU A 327 -19.98 -29.28 -14.62
C GLU A 327 -19.56 -28.05 -13.80
N PHE A 328 -18.50 -27.35 -14.21
CA PHE A 328 -18.07 -26.08 -13.57
C PHE A 328 -18.75 -24.85 -14.15
N LEU A 329 -19.53 -25.00 -15.20
CA LEU A 329 -20.16 -23.92 -15.93
C LEU A 329 -21.66 -23.83 -15.64
N PRO A 330 -22.18 -22.74 -15.02
CA PRO A 330 -23.59 -22.56 -14.80
C PRO A 330 -24.34 -22.41 -16.13
N ASP A 331 -25.63 -22.78 -16.17
CA ASP A 331 -26.45 -22.71 -17.39
C ASP A 331 -26.54 -21.29 -17.94
N SER A 332 -26.68 -20.30 -17.08
CA SER A 332 -26.66 -18.88 -17.42
C SER A 332 -25.40 -18.20 -16.90
N ALA A 333 -25.01 -17.11 -17.54
CA ALA A 333 -23.90 -16.29 -17.07
C ALA A 333 -24.21 -15.68 -15.68
N ASN A 334 -23.18 -15.59 -14.83
CA ASN A 334 -23.31 -14.89 -13.57
C ASN A 334 -23.23 -13.37 -13.81
N PHE A 335 -24.24 -12.64 -13.35
CA PHE A 335 -24.29 -11.19 -13.41
C PHE A 335 -24.13 -10.57 -12.03
N TYR A 336 -23.35 -9.50 -11.97
CA TYR A 336 -23.06 -8.77 -10.73
C TYR A 336 -23.56 -7.34 -10.86
N LYS A 337 -24.35 -6.90 -9.90
CA LYS A 337 -24.85 -5.52 -9.88
C LYS A 337 -23.70 -4.58 -9.49
N SER A 338 -23.45 -3.57 -10.30
CA SER A 338 -22.61 -2.43 -9.90
C SER A 338 -23.32 -1.62 -8.82
N LYS A 339 -22.56 -0.89 -8.02
CA LYS A 339 -23.12 0.08 -7.05
C LYS A 339 -23.92 1.14 -7.82
N LYS A 340 -24.95 1.69 -7.17
CA LYS A 340 -25.69 2.83 -7.72
C LYS A 340 -24.72 4.01 -7.88
N GLY A 341 -24.66 4.62 -9.04
CA GLY A 341 -23.70 5.68 -9.38
C GLY A 341 -22.33 5.19 -9.91
N ALA A 342 -22.15 3.86 -10.12
CA ALA A 342 -20.97 3.37 -10.83
C ALA A 342 -20.99 3.84 -12.30
N GLN A 343 -19.83 4.20 -12.85
CA GLN A 343 -19.72 4.65 -14.23
C GLN A 343 -20.05 3.51 -15.19
N ASP A 344 -21.23 3.54 -15.80
CA ASP A 344 -21.74 2.49 -16.70
C ASP A 344 -20.88 2.30 -17.96
N ALA A 345 -20.09 3.31 -18.34
CA ALA A 345 -19.17 3.25 -19.47
C ALA A 345 -17.96 2.33 -19.23
N HIS A 346 -17.62 2.05 -17.96
CA HIS A 346 -16.47 1.23 -17.59
C HIS A 346 -16.83 -0.25 -17.49
N GLU A 347 -15.79 -1.07 -17.61
CA GLU A 347 -15.86 -2.51 -17.33
C GLU A 347 -15.05 -2.85 -16.07
N ALA A 348 -15.32 -4.02 -15.50
CA ALA A 348 -14.51 -4.61 -14.43
C ALA A 348 -13.06 -4.85 -14.89
N VAL A 349 -12.15 -4.93 -13.92
CA VAL A 349 -10.75 -5.30 -14.19
C VAL A 349 -10.67 -6.78 -14.52
N ARG A 350 -10.40 -7.09 -15.78
CA ARG A 350 -10.34 -8.45 -16.33
C ARG A 350 -9.22 -8.61 -17.36
N PRO A 351 -8.81 -9.84 -17.69
CA PRO A 351 -7.96 -10.09 -18.85
C PRO A 351 -8.64 -9.61 -20.14
N THR A 352 -7.86 -9.11 -21.09
CA THR A 352 -8.38 -8.66 -22.40
C THR A 352 -8.71 -9.80 -23.35
N SER A 353 -8.13 -10.99 -23.13
CA SER A 353 -8.40 -12.19 -23.93
C SER A 353 -8.05 -13.46 -23.16
N MET A 354 -8.85 -14.52 -23.34
CA MET A 354 -8.58 -15.83 -22.76
C MET A 354 -7.38 -16.55 -23.43
N ALA A 355 -6.91 -16.08 -24.58
CA ALA A 355 -5.69 -16.57 -25.20
C ALA A 355 -4.39 -16.21 -24.41
N TYR A 356 -4.48 -15.23 -23.53
CA TYR A 356 -3.36 -14.79 -22.67
C TYR A 356 -3.40 -15.46 -21.31
N ALA A 357 -3.62 -16.79 -21.26
CA ALA A 357 -3.59 -17.54 -20.01
C ALA A 357 -2.24 -17.31 -19.27
N PRO A 358 -2.21 -17.34 -17.93
CA PRO A 358 -1.00 -17.11 -17.16
C PRO A 358 0.20 -17.93 -17.62
N GLU A 359 -0.01 -19.19 -18.00
CA GLU A 359 1.03 -20.10 -18.50
C GLU A 359 1.68 -19.62 -19.80
N VAL A 360 0.92 -18.85 -20.61
CA VAL A 360 1.40 -18.30 -21.89
C VAL A 360 2.21 -17.04 -21.68
N VAL A 361 1.74 -16.15 -20.77
CA VAL A 361 2.32 -14.82 -20.61
C VAL A 361 3.36 -14.70 -19.50
N ASP A 362 3.44 -15.62 -18.58
CA ASP A 362 4.34 -15.57 -17.41
C ASP A 362 5.81 -15.33 -17.76
N LYS A 363 6.29 -15.90 -18.88
CA LYS A 363 7.67 -15.73 -19.34
C LYS A 363 7.99 -14.33 -19.84
N TYR A 364 6.98 -13.51 -20.08
CA TYR A 364 7.12 -12.12 -20.55
C TYR A 364 6.94 -11.10 -19.45
N LEU A 365 6.35 -11.51 -18.30
CA LEU A 365 6.04 -10.67 -17.17
C LEU A 365 7.15 -10.71 -16.11
N GLN A 366 7.36 -9.59 -15.43
CA GLN A 366 8.15 -9.56 -14.19
C GLN A 366 7.41 -10.31 -13.08
N GLU A 367 8.12 -10.75 -12.05
CA GLU A 367 7.56 -11.57 -10.97
C GLU A 367 6.30 -10.97 -10.33
N ASP A 368 6.33 -9.66 -10.03
CA ASP A 368 5.18 -8.99 -9.41
C ASP A 368 4.03 -8.76 -10.38
N GLU A 369 4.34 -8.47 -11.67
CA GLU A 369 3.33 -8.36 -12.72
C GLU A 369 2.60 -9.70 -12.91
N ARG A 370 3.34 -10.83 -12.88
CA ARG A 370 2.75 -12.18 -12.92
C ARG A 370 1.78 -12.42 -11.77
N LYS A 371 2.18 -12.04 -10.55
CA LYS A 371 1.34 -12.24 -9.35
C LYS A 371 0.03 -11.46 -9.48
N VAL A 372 0.08 -10.19 -9.89
CA VAL A 372 -1.13 -9.36 -10.06
C VAL A 372 -1.97 -9.86 -11.23
N TYR A 373 -1.35 -10.22 -12.35
CA TYR A 373 -2.08 -10.76 -13.51
C TYR A 373 -2.80 -12.08 -13.19
N ARG A 374 -2.13 -13.02 -12.51
CA ARG A 374 -2.73 -14.27 -12.06
C ARG A 374 -3.90 -14.03 -11.09
N LEU A 375 -3.77 -13.05 -10.21
CA LEU A 375 -4.84 -12.68 -9.29
C LEU A 375 -6.08 -12.19 -10.05
N ILE A 376 -5.90 -11.30 -11.05
CA ILE A 376 -6.98 -10.78 -11.90
C ILE A 376 -7.59 -11.91 -12.74
N TRP A 377 -6.76 -12.74 -13.35
CA TRP A 377 -7.18 -13.87 -14.16
C TRP A 377 -8.06 -14.86 -13.37
N ASN A 378 -7.54 -15.31 -12.24
CA ASN A 378 -8.24 -16.30 -11.42
C ASN A 378 -9.58 -15.77 -10.90
N ARG A 379 -9.62 -14.50 -10.47
CA ARG A 379 -10.88 -13.87 -10.03
C ARG A 379 -11.90 -13.76 -11.15
N PHE A 380 -11.46 -13.40 -12.36
CA PHE A 380 -12.33 -13.27 -13.51
C PHE A 380 -12.90 -14.64 -13.94
N VAL A 381 -12.07 -15.66 -14.09
CA VAL A 381 -12.51 -17.02 -14.40
C VAL A 381 -13.48 -17.54 -13.34
N ALA A 382 -13.10 -17.44 -12.06
CA ALA A 382 -13.93 -17.89 -10.95
C ALA A 382 -15.30 -17.20 -10.92
N SER A 383 -15.39 -15.92 -11.32
CA SER A 383 -16.65 -15.18 -11.32
C SER A 383 -17.72 -15.79 -12.23
N GLN A 384 -17.34 -16.52 -13.26
CA GLN A 384 -18.27 -17.18 -14.20
C GLN A 384 -18.42 -18.68 -13.97
N MET A 385 -17.90 -19.22 -12.86
CA MET A 385 -18.02 -20.64 -12.49
C MET A 385 -19.21 -20.92 -11.59
N MET A 386 -19.52 -22.21 -11.44
CA MET A 386 -20.53 -22.73 -10.51
C MET A 386 -20.15 -22.39 -9.05
N PRO A 387 -21.16 -22.21 -8.17
CA PRO A 387 -20.92 -22.10 -6.74
C PRO A 387 -20.29 -23.38 -6.16
N ALA A 388 -19.54 -23.21 -5.09
CA ALA A 388 -19.10 -24.33 -4.29
C ALA A 388 -20.25 -24.85 -3.43
N LEU A 389 -20.37 -26.20 -3.32
CA LEU A 389 -21.42 -26.86 -2.57
C LEU A 389 -20.84 -27.55 -1.36
N TYR A 390 -21.45 -27.32 -0.21
CA TYR A 390 -21.08 -27.93 1.05
C TYR A 390 -22.30 -28.66 1.63
N ASP A 391 -22.10 -29.83 2.18
CA ASP A 391 -23.05 -30.47 3.09
C ASP A 391 -22.69 -30.01 4.50
N GLN A 392 -23.49 -29.09 5.05
CA GLN A 392 -23.35 -28.59 6.41
C GLN A 392 -24.22 -29.41 7.34
N THR A 393 -23.59 -30.12 8.28
CA THR A 393 -24.25 -30.89 9.31
C THR A 393 -24.18 -30.18 10.64
N THR A 394 -25.34 -30.05 11.31
CA THR A 394 -25.45 -29.54 12.68
C THR A 394 -25.96 -30.66 13.55
N ILE A 395 -25.27 -30.95 14.64
CA ILE A 395 -25.65 -31.94 15.65
C ILE A 395 -25.92 -31.21 16.95
N ASP A 396 -27.14 -31.31 17.42
CA ASP A 396 -27.56 -30.82 18.73
C ASP A 396 -27.51 -31.96 19.74
N VAL A 397 -26.78 -31.77 20.83
CA VAL A 397 -26.57 -32.77 21.91
C VAL A 397 -27.11 -32.20 23.20
N GLY A 398 -28.08 -32.87 23.79
CA GLY A 398 -28.66 -32.50 25.07
C GLY A 398 -27.97 -33.22 26.23
N ALA A 399 -27.84 -32.51 27.33
CA ALA A 399 -27.42 -33.05 28.62
C ALA A 399 -28.26 -32.43 29.72
N LYS A 400 -28.68 -33.26 30.71
CA LYS A 400 -29.39 -32.76 31.88
C LYS A 400 -28.42 -32.65 33.06
N GLY A 401 -28.32 -31.47 33.63
CA GLY A 401 -27.45 -31.23 34.77
C GLY A 401 -28.02 -31.77 36.09
N LYS A 402 -27.17 -31.96 37.08
CA LYS A 402 -27.52 -32.32 38.45
C LYS A 402 -28.42 -31.26 39.14
N ASN A 403 -28.32 -30.00 38.65
CA ASN A 403 -29.15 -28.86 39.07
C ASN A 403 -30.55 -28.85 38.46
N GLY A 404 -30.85 -29.80 37.56
CA GLY A 404 -32.13 -29.91 36.89
C GLY A 404 -32.22 -29.10 35.59
N ASP A 405 -31.20 -28.29 35.25
CA ASP A 405 -31.16 -27.51 34.03
C ASP A 405 -30.91 -28.36 32.78
N ASP A 406 -31.46 -27.91 31.66
CA ASP A 406 -31.25 -28.52 30.35
C ASP A 406 -30.18 -27.77 29.59
N TYR A 407 -29.11 -28.48 29.24
CA TYR A 407 -27.95 -27.97 28.53
C TYR A 407 -27.96 -28.47 27.08
N LEU A 408 -27.84 -27.57 26.11
CA LEU A 408 -27.76 -27.89 24.69
C LEU A 408 -26.40 -27.55 24.14
N PHE A 409 -25.68 -28.57 23.72
CA PHE A 409 -24.40 -28.45 23.03
C PHE A 409 -24.62 -28.55 21.52
N ARG A 410 -23.91 -27.74 20.74
CA ARG A 410 -24.00 -27.77 19.30
C ARG A 410 -22.64 -28.01 18.66
N ALA A 411 -22.58 -28.90 17.71
CA ALA A 411 -21.46 -29.09 16.81
C ALA A 411 -21.89 -28.85 15.39
N THR A 412 -21.15 -28.00 14.67
CA THR A 412 -21.38 -27.76 13.24
C THR A 412 -20.12 -28.14 12.47
N GLY A 413 -20.31 -28.83 11.34
CA GLY A 413 -19.23 -29.20 10.44
C GLY A 413 -19.70 -29.13 9.00
N SER A 414 -18.79 -28.80 8.10
CA SER A 414 -19.09 -28.67 6.68
C SER A 414 -18.16 -29.54 5.86
N VAL A 415 -18.73 -30.35 4.96
CA VAL A 415 -17.96 -31.17 4.02
C VAL A 415 -18.14 -30.62 2.62
N LEU A 416 -17.01 -30.31 1.96
CA LEU A 416 -17.02 -29.85 0.57
C LEU A 416 -17.49 -30.99 -0.33
N LYS A 417 -18.60 -30.80 -1.03
CA LYS A 417 -19.21 -31.76 -1.94
C LYS A 417 -18.81 -31.50 -3.39
N PHE A 418 -18.74 -30.22 -3.75
CA PHE A 418 -18.31 -29.77 -5.06
C PHE A 418 -17.50 -28.46 -4.93
N GLU A 419 -16.29 -28.45 -5.51
CA GLU A 419 -15.38 -27.30 -5.39
C GLU A 419 -15.89 -26.03 -6.07
N GLY A 420 -16.58 -26.18 -7.20
CA GLY A 420 -17.03 -25.05 -8.00
C GLY A 420 -15.90 -24.07 -8.28
N PHE A 421 -16.15 -22.76 -8.10
CA PHE A 421 -15.18 -21.70 -8.32
C PHE A 421 -13.94 -21.78 -7.41
N LEU A 422 -14.01 -22.44 -6.27
CA LEU A 422 -12.87 -22.59 -5.33
C LEU A 422 -11.71 -23.35 -5.96
N LYS A 423 -11.96 -24.13 -7.01
CA LYS A 423 -10.88 -24.80 -7.79
C LYS A 423 -9.90 -23.80 -8.40
N VAL A 424 -10.31 -22.58 -8.65
CA VAL A 424 -9.52 -21.53 -9.31
C VAL A 424 -9.18 -20.41 -8.36
N TYR A 425 -10.11 -20.03 -7.49
CA TYR A 425 -9.95 -18.83 -6.69
C TYR A 425 -10.64 -18.93 -5.32
N GLN A 426 -9.89 -18.59 -4.30
CA GLN A 426 -10.39 -18.38 -2.95
C GLN A 426 -10.07 -16.96 -2.51
N GLU A 427 -11.03 -16.21 -1.98
CA GLU A 427 -10.83 -14.86 -1.50
C GLU A 427 -9.95 -14.84 -0.24
N GLY A 428 -9.08 -13.80 -0.12
CA GLY A 428 -8.30 -13.57 1.08
C GLY A 428 -9.18 -12.97 2.18
N LYS A 429 -8.96 -13.38 3.42
CA LYS A 429 -9.66 -12.85 4.60
C LYS A 429 -8.71 -12.03 5.47
N ASP A 430 -9.24 -11.01 6.13
CA ASP A 430 -8.49 -10.18 7.09
C ASP A 430 -8.39 -10.86 8.47
N GLN A 431 -9.39 -11.70 8.80
CA GLN A 431 -9.46 -12.52 10.00
C GLN A 431 -10.04 -13.89 9.66
N ILE A 432 -9.67 -14.93 10.39
CA ILE A 432 -10.30 -16.26 10.32
C ILE A 432 -11.64 -16.13 11.04
N ASP A 433 -12.73 -16.47 10.36
CA ASP A 433 -14.06 -16.48 10.93
C ASP A 433 -14.48 -17.90 11.37
N GLU A 434 -15.57 -17.99 12.13
CA GLU A 434 -16.10 -19.28 12.62
C GLU A 434 -16.45 -20.24 11.47
N GLU A 435 -16.87 -19.71 10.30
CA GLU A 435 -17.15 -20.54 9.13
C GLU A 435 -15.91 -21.26 8.59
N ASP A 436 -14.71 -20.66 8.71
CA ASP A 436 -13.47 -21.30 8.28
C ASP A 436 -13.07 -22.43 9.22
N GLU A 437 -13.39 -22.30 10.50
CA GLU A 437 -13.17 -23.37 11.49
C GLU A 437 -14.15 -24.53 11.30
N GLU A 438 -15.43 -24.25 11.07
CA GLU A 438 -16.44 -25.26 10.75
C GLU A 438 -16.08 -26.10 9.53
N MET A 439 -15.44 -25.50 8.51
CA MET A 439 -14.96 -26.21 7.30
C MET A 439 -13.82 -27.20 7.58
N LYS A 440 -13.15 -27.09 8.72
CA LYS A 440 -12.05 -27.99 9.09
C LYS A 440 -12.53 -29.24 9.84
N HIS A 441 -13.76 -29.23 10.41
CA HIS A 441 -14.27 -30.27 11.27
C HIS A 441 -15.20 -31.22 10.53
N ARG A 442 -14.76 -32.47 10.42
CA ARG A 442 -15.60 -33.58 9.94
C ARG A 442 -16.31 -34.19 11.13
N LEU A 443 -17.64 -34.13 11.13
CA LEU A 443 -18.45 -34.71 12.17
C LEU A 443 -18.70 -36.22 11.96
N PRO A 444 -18.90 -37.02 13.06
CA PRO A 444 -19.25 -38.40 12.95
C PRO A 444 -20.69 -38.59 12.46
N LEU A 445 -20.95 -39.74 11.88
CA LEU A 445 -22.32 -40.16 11.57
C LEU A 445 -22.99 -40.64 12.86
N VAL A 446 -23.98 -39.89 13.35
CA VAL A 446 -24.76 -40.18 14.56
C VAL A 446 -26.28 -40.16 14.23
N ALA A 447 -27.07 -40.83 15.02
CA ALA A 447 -28.53 -40.82 14.93
C ALA A 447 -29.16 -40.06 16.09
N GLU A 448 -30.36 -39.54 15.89
CA GLU A 448 -31.16 -38.98 16.97
C GLU A 448 -31.43 -40.05 18.06
N GLY A 449 -31.35 -39.66 19.33
CA GLY A 449 -31.44 -40.54 20.45
C GLY A 449 -30.16 -41.30 20.78
N GLU A 450 -29.11 -41.21 19.97
CA GLU A 450 -27.82 -41.85 20.24
C GLU A 450 -27.17 -41.26 21.49
N ARG A 451 -26.79 -42.12 22.44
CA ARG A 451 -25.97 -41.75 23.59
C ARG A 451 -24.53 -41.63 23.17
N LEU A 452 -23.91 -40.51 23.47
CA LEU A 452 -22.50 -40.21 23.23
C LEU A 452 -21.69 -40.49 24.49
N ARG A 453 -20.49 -41.03 24.31
CA ARG A 453 -19.59 -41.28 25.46
C ARG A 453 -18.85 -39.97 25.76
N PHE A 454 -19.01 -39.47 26.92
CA PHE A 454 -18.27 -38.36 27.47
C PHE A 454 -16.77 -38.64 27.52
N LYS A 455 -15.94 -37.71 27.12
CA LYS A 455 -14.48 -37.74 27.23
C LYS A 455 -13.95 -36.65 28.15
N ALA A 456 -14.29 -35.41 27.85
CA ALA A 456 -13.86 -34.25 28.60
C ALA A 456 -14.81 -33.08 28.43
N ILE A 457 -14.85 -32.17 29.42
CA ILE A 457 -15.46 -30.85 29.28
C ILE A 457 -14.36 -29.83 29.51
N ARG A 458 -14.31 -28.81 28.63
CA ARG A 458 -13.28 -27.79 28.62
C ARG A 458 -13.92 -26.43 28.76
N PRO A 459 -13.87 -25.81 29.94
CA PRO A 459 -14.16 -24.38 30.07
C PRO A 459 -12.94 -23.60 29.61
N GLU A 460 -13.12 -22.66 28.70
CA GLU A 460 -12.06 -21.78 28.19
C GLU A 460 -12.44 -20.32 28.45
N GLN A 461 -11.53 -19.62 29.14
CA GLN A 461 -11.67 -18.20 29.42
C GLN A 461 -11.26 -17.37 28.22
N HIS A 462 -12.08 -16.40 27.87
CA HIS A 462 -11.82 -15.44 26.79
C HIS A 462 -12.06 -14.01 27.28
N PHE A 463 -11.44 -13.08 26.61
CA PHE A 463 -11.72 -11.67 26.77
C PHE A 463 -12.05 -11.08 25.40
N THR A 464 -13.06 -10.20 25.35
CA THR A 464 -13.35 -9.48 24.11
C THR A 464 -12.13 -8.66 23.72
N GLU A 465 -11.82 -8.62 22.41
CA GLU A 465 -10.71 -7.86 21.85
C GLU A 465 -11.16 -6.52 21.30
N PRO A 466 -10.32 -5.49 21.34
CA PRO A 466 -10.63 -4.23 20.69
C PRO A 466 -10.71 -4.42 19.16
N PRO A 467 -11.42 -3.51 18.45
CA PRO A 467 -11.44 -3.58 17.00
C PRO A 467 -10.01 -3.43 16.43
N PRO A 468 -9.62 -4.22 15.42
CA PRO A 468 -8.26 -4.20 14.90
C PRO A 468 -7.94 -2.87 14.21
N ARG A 469 -6.69 -2.43 14.32
CA ARG A 469 -6.18 -1.30 13.53
C ARG A 469 -6.29 -1.59 12.04
N TYR A 470 -6.55 -0.55 11.25
CA TYR A 470 -6.63 -0.68 9.80
C TYR A 470 -5.28 -1.10 9.19
N ASN A 471 -5.34 -2.00 8.22
CA ASN A 471 -4.30 -2.22 7.23
C ASN A 471 -4.69 -1.54 5.90
N GLU A 472 -3.88 -1.65 4.84
CA GLU A 472 -4.22 -1.02 3.56
C GLU A 472 -5.52 -1.57 2.98
N ALA A 473 -5.78 -2.87 3.09
CA ALA A 473 -7.00 -3.48 2.56
C ALA A 473 -8.25 -3.00 3.32
N THR A 474 -8.21 -3.06 4.66
CA THR A 474 -9.36 -2.67 5.49
C THR A 474 -9.62 -1.17 5.47
N LEU A 475 -8.56 -0.35 5.28
CA LEU A 475 -8.73 1.10 5.13
C LEU A 475 -9.38 1.43 3.77
N VAL A 476 -8.93 0.82 2.67
CA VAL A 476 -9.58 0.99 1.35
C VAL A 476 -11.04 0.55 1.42
N LYS A 477 -11.32 -0.62 2.03
CA LYS A 477 -12.69 -1.13 2.21
C LYS A 477 -13.55 -0.13 3.00
N ARG A 478 -13.01 0.45 4.07
CA ARG A 478 -13.71 1.43 4.90
C ARG A 478 -14.00 2.71 4.11
N LEU A 479 -13.01 3.30 3.46
CA LEU A 479 -13.18 4.51 2.64
C LEU A 479 -14.20 4.29 1.52
N GLU A 480 -14.14 3.13 0.84
CA GLU A 480 -15.11 2.77 -0.19
C GLU A 480 -16.53 2.62 0.37
N SER A 481 -16.69 1.97 1.53
CA SER A 481 -18.01 1.80 2.16
C SER A 481 -18.61 3.12 2.61
N ASP A 482 -17.77 4.05 3.04
CA ASP A 482 -18.16 5.38 3.48
C ASP A 482 -18.37 6.37 2.31
N GLY A 483 -18.10 5.96 1.07
CA GLY A 483 -18.18 6.83 -0.13
C GLY A 483 -17.05 7.85 -0.26
N VAL A 484 -16.00 7.73 0.55
CA VAL A 484 -14.87 8.66 0.62
C VAL A 484 -13.76 8.27 -0.36
N GLY A 485 -13.50 9.14 -1.33
CA GLY A 485 -12.55 8.88 -2.41
C GLY A 485 -13.17 8.10 -3.58
N ARG A 486 -12.37 7.89 -4.62
CA ARG A 486 -12.76 7.22 -5.88
C ARG A 486 -11.60 6.33 -6.35
N PRO A 487 -11.81 5.44 -7.34
CA PRO A 487 -10.77 4.55 -7.88
C PRO A 487 -9.43 5.22 -8.17
N SER A 488 -9.44 6.46 -8.63
CA SER A 488 -8.23 7.24 -8.92
C SER A 488 -7.49 7.75 -7.68
N THR A 489 -8.13 7.84 -6.50
CA THR A 489 -7.61 8.57 -5.34
C THR A 489 -7.15 7.71 -4.16
N TYR A 490 -7.63 6.47 -3.98
CA TYR A 490 -7.28 5.64 -2.82
C TYR A 490 -5.75 5.52 -2.61
N ALA A 491 -5.02 5.26 -3.69
CA ALA A 491 -3.57 5.12 -3.62
C ALA A 491 -2.85 6.41 -3.19
N SER A 492 -3.30 7.57 -3.68
CA SER A 492 -2.74 8.87 -3.32
C SER A 492 -3.07 9.28 -1.90
N ILE A 493 -4.30 9.02 -1.43
CA ILE A 493 -4.74 9.28 -0.06
C ILE A 493 -3.82 8.55 0.93
N ILE A 494 -3.71 7.22 0.79
CA ILE A 494 -2.92 6.37 1.69
C ILE A 494 -1.43 6.73 1.64
N SER A 495 -0.90 7.07 0.46
CA SER A 495 0.49 7.50 0.32
C SER A 495 0.73 8.83 1.02
N THR A 496 -0.17 9.79 0.85
CA THR A 496 -0.04 11.16 1.38
C THR A 496 -0.01 11.17 2.91
N ILE A 497 -0.92 10.45 3.58
CA ILE A 497 -0.95 10.42 5.06
C ILE A 497 0.31 9.78 5.66
N GLN A 498 0.95 8.85 4.94
CA GLN A 498 2.24 8.26 5.34
C GLN A 498 3.42 9.20 5.04
N GLU A 499 3.47 9.81 3.85
CA GLU A 499 4.52 10.75 3.43
C GLU A 499 4.54 12.02 4.29
N ARG A 500 3.38 12.42 4.83
CA ARG A 500 3.23 13.53 5.79
C ARG A 500 3.55 13.15 7.23
N GLU A 501 3.88 11.89 7.49
CA GLU A 501 4.16 11.36 8.83
C GLU A 501 2.96 11.47 9.79
N TYR A 502 1.74 11.55 9.27
CA TYR A 502 0.52 11.58 10.08
C TYR A 502 0.19 10.19 10.64
N VAL A 503 0.57 9.14 9.89
CA VAL A 503 0.44 7.76 10.31
C VAL A 503 1.76 7.02 10.10
N LYS A 504 1.98 5.98 10.92
CA LYS A 504 3.03 4.98 10.74
C LYS A 504 2.40 3.65 10.39
N LYS A 505 3.17 2.81 9.72
CA LYS A 505 2.76 1.45 9.40
C LYS A 505 3.68 0.47 10.11
N ASP A 506 3.17 -0.17 11.17
CA ASP A 506 3.88 -1.15 11.98
C ASP A 506 3.21 -2.52 11.80
N ALA A 507 3.97 -3.57 11.52
CA ALA A 507 3.47 -4.91 11.22
C ALA A 507 2.31 -4.94 10.19
N GLY A 508 2.33 -4.02 9.20
CA GLY A 508 1.30 -3.91 8.17
C GLY A 508 0.06 -3.10 8.55
N ARG A 509 -0.06 -2.63 9.80
CA ARG A 509 -1.20 -1.87 10.33
C ARG A 509 -0.85 -0.40 10.51
N PHE A 510 -1.85 0.48 10.32
CA PHE A 510 -1.70 1.91 10.51
C PHE A 510 -1.91 2.31 11.96
N THR A 511 -0.97 3.09 12.49
CA THR A 511 -1.07 3.72 13.81
C THR A 511 -0.90 5.23 13.61
N PRO A 512 -1.80 6.08 14.11
CA PRO A 512 -1.63 7.52 14.01
C PRO A 512 -0.44 7.97 14.85
N THR A 513 0.31 8.94 14.35
CA THR A 513 1.37 9.59 15.14
C THR A 513 0.75 10.63 16.07
N GLU A 514 1.50 11.10 17.06
CA GLU A 514 1.09 12.24 17.89
C GLU A 514 0.76 13.47 17.02
N LEU A 515 1.58 13.70 15.99
CA LEU A 515 1.32 14.74 15.01
C LEU A 515 0.00 14.55 14.27
N GLY A 516 -0.28 13.32 13.83
CA GLY A 516 -1.54 12.99 13.16
C GLY A 516 -2.75 13.24 14.05
N MET A 517 -2.69 12.88 15.33
CA MET A 517 -3.76 13.15 16.31
C MET A 517 -3.98 14.64 16.51
N VAL A 518 -2.91 15.41 16.74
CA VAL A 518 -2.98 16.86 16.93
C VAL A 518 -3.54 17.57 15.71
N VAL A 519 -3.10 17.20 14.50
CA VAL A 519 -3.62 17.79 13.25
C VAL A 519 -5.11 17.46 13.08
N THR A 520 -5.52 16.22 13.39
CA THR A 520 -6.94 15.84 13.33
C THR A 520 -7.78 16.66 14.31
N ASP A 521 -7.33 16.79 15.56
CA ASP A 521 -8.07 17.54 16.58
C ASP A 521 -8.26 19.00 16.21
N LEU A 522 -7.19 19.67 15.76
CA LEU A 522 -7.25 21.07 15.32
C LEU A 522 -8.17 21.27 14.12
N LEU A 523 -8.13 20.36 13.16
CA LEU A 523 -8.97 20.45 11.97
C LEU A 523 -10.44 20.19 12.29
N LEU A 524 -10.74 19.24 13.20
CA LEU A 524 -12.11 18.99 13.64
C LEU A 524 -12.66 20.10 14.55
N GLU A 525 -11.80 20.76 15.35
CA GLU A 525 -12.19 21.90 16.17
C GLU A 525 -12.74 23.08 15.33
N SER A 526 -12.19 23.28 14.13
CA SER A 526 -12.46 24.48 13.31
C SER A 526 -13.19 24.19 11.99
N PHE A 527 -13.23 22.94 11.53
CA PHE A 527 -13.76 22.53 10.22
C PHE A 527 -14.44 21.16 10.33
N ASP A 528 -15.23 20.94 11.39
CA ASP A 528 -15.86 19.65 11.68
C ASP A 528 -16.77 19.16 10.54
N ASP A 529 -17.55 20.05 9.95
CA ASP A 529 -18.42 19.78 8.81
C ASP A 529 -17.61 19.33 7.56
N ILE A 530 -16.55 20.08 7.21
CA ILE A 530 -15.78 19.87 5.97
C ILE A 530 -15.02 18.55 6.03
N PHE A 531 -14.54 18.15 7.21
CA PHE A 531 -13.82 16.90 7.45
C PHE A 531 -14.72 15.81 8.04
N ASP A 532 -16.05 15.99 7.97
CA ASP A 532 -17.01 14.93 8.24
C ASP A 532 -17.02 13.88 7.12
N VAL A 533 -17.15 12.60 7.52
CA VAL A 533 -17.16 11.47 6.60
C VAL A 533 -18.34 11.55 5.63
N THR A 534 -19.54 11.84 6.15
CA THR A 534 -20.78 11.89 5.37
C THR A 534 -20.78 13.08 4.43
N TYR A 535 -20.33 14.24 4.92
CA TYR A 535 -20.20 15.44 4.08
C TYR A 535 -19.19 15.23 2.95
N THR A 536 -18.04 14.62 3.24
CA THR A 536 -17.03 14.31 2.22
C THR A 536 -17.57 13.32 1.18
N ALA A 537 -18.32 12.31 1.60
CA ALA A 537 -18.99 11.37 0.69
C ALA A 537 -19.99 12.08 -0.22
N ARG A 538 -20.83 12.98 0.35
CA ARG A 538 -21.77 13.80 -0.43
C ARG A 538 -21.06 14.69 -1.46
N MET A 539 -19.95 15.31 -1.11
CA MET A 539 -19.15 16.11 -2.05
C MET A 539 -18.57 15.25 -3.20
N GLU A 540 -18.23 13.98 -2.94
CA GLU A 540 -17.81 13.08 -4.00
C GLU A 540 -18.99 12.66 -4.91
N GLU A 541 -20.22 12.55 -4.36
CA GLU A 541 -21.44 12.31 -5.13
C GLU A 541 -21.80 13.55 -5.98
N GLU A 542 -21.68 14.76 -5.44
CA GLU A 542 -21.90 16.01 -6.19
C GLU A 542 -20.93 16.13 -7.38
N LEU A 543 -19.67 15.70 -7.21
CA LEU A 543 -18.72 15.65 -8.32
C LEU A 543 -19.13 14.61 -9.39
N ASP A 544 -19.79 13.50 -9.01
CA ASP A 544 -20.34 12.55 -9.95
C ASP A 544 -21.59 13.12 -10.66
N GLU A 545 -22.42 13.87 -9.95
CA GLU A 545 -23.59 14.57 -10.54
C GLU A 545 -23.17 15.69 -11.53
N ILE A 546 -22.05 16.37 -11.29
CA ILE A 546 -21.45 17.32 -12.26
C ILE A 546 -21.01 16.57 -13.51
N GLU A 547 -20.36 15.40 -13.35
CA GLU A 547 -19.98 14.53 -14.48
C GLU A 547 -21.16 14.09 -15.32
N GLU A 548 -22.30 13.82 -14.68
CA GLU A 548 -23.56 13.47 -15.37
C GLU A 548 -24.31 14.69 -15.95
N GLY A 549 -23.79 15.89 -15.74
CA GLY A 549 -24.39 17.15 -16.23
C GLY A 549 -25.67 17.56 -15.47
N LYS A 550 -25.89 17.03 -14.26
CA LYS A 550 -27.05 17.34 -13.42
C LYS A 550 -26.90 18.62 -12.63
N ILE A 551 -25.67 18.99 -12.28
CA ILE A 551 -25.31 20.14 -11.46
C ILE A 551 -24.26 20.97 -12.19
N ASP A 552 -24.42 22.29 -12.20
CA ASP A 552 -23.37 23.21 -12.65
C ASP A 552 -22.26 23.29 -11.58
N TRP A 553 -21.03 23.05 -12.00
CA TRP A 553 -19.89 23.00 -11.08
C TRP A 553 -19.64 24.34 -10.33
N ARG A 554 -19.99 25.49 -10.94
CA ARG A 554 -19.82 26.81 -10.32
C ARG A 554 -20.80 27.01 -9.17
N VAL A 555 -22.03 26.51 -9.31
CA VAL A 555 -23.04 26.53 -8.25
C VAL A 555 -22.57 25.69 -7.08
N ALA A 556 -22.09 24.46 -7.34
CA ALA A 556 -21.54 23.61 -6.28
C ALA A 556 -20.33 24.25 -5.57
N MET A 557 -19.45 24.94 -6.32
CA MET A 557 -18.31 25.66 -5.72
C MET A 557 -18.75 26.84 -4.89
N GLN A 558 -19.77 27.59 -5.30
CA GLN A 558 -20.31 28.72 -4.55
C GLN A 558 -20.88 28.26 -3.19
N GLU A 559 -21.72 27.21 -3.21
CA GLU A 559 -22.32 26.66 -1.99
C GLU A 559 -21.26 26.13 -1.01
N PHE A 560 -20.23 25.45 -1.53
CA PHE A 560 -19.10 25.02 -0.73
C PHE A 560 -18.34 26.21 -0.13
N TYR A 561 -17.98 27.21 -0.96
CA TYR A 561 -17.10 28.30 -0.54
C TYR A 561 -17.75 29.21 0.49
N GLU A 562 -19.05 29.44 0.42
CA GLU A 562 -19.78 30.25 1.39
C GLU A 562 -19.69 29.73 2.82
N ARG A 563 -19.74 28.42 3.00
CA ARG A 563 -19.53 27.75 4.30
C ARG A 563 -18.06 27.77 4.68
N PHE A 564 -17.21 27.35 3.76
CA PHE A 564 -15.78 27.25 3.98
C PHE A 564 -15.13 28.58 4.39
N ASP A 565 -15.52 29.70 3.81
CA ASP A 565 -14.98 31.02 4.14
C ASP A 565 -15.36 31.46 5.56
N LYS A 566 -16.56 31.09 6.03
CA LYS A 566 -16.98 31.33 7.42
C LYS A 566 -16.13 30.55 8.41
N ASP A 567 -15.96 29.28 8.16
CA ASP A 567 -15.16 28.38 9.02
C ASP A 567 -13.69 28.81 9.00
N LEU A 568 -13.16 29.23 7.83
CA LEU A 568 -11.81 29.73 7.70
C LEU A 568 -11.56 30.97 8.55
N LYS A 569 -12.45 31.97 8.48
CA LYS A 569 -12.38 33.19 9.30
C LYS A 569 -12.44 32.86 10.79
N HIS A 570 -13.35 31.97 11.18
CA HIS A 570 -13.43 31.50 12.56
C HIS A 570 -12.13 30.80 13.01
N ALA A 571 -11.56 29.94 12.14
CA ALA A 571 -10.31 29.22 12.43
C ALA A 571 -9.09 30.16 12.55
N GLU A 572 -8.99 31.20 11.73
CA GLU A 572 -7.92 32.19 11.81
C GLU A 572 -7.85 32.84 13.21
N GLU A 573 -9.02 33.17 13.80
CA GLU A 573 -9.14 33.81 15.09
C GLU A 573 -9.04 32.84 16.27
N HIS A 574 -9.71 31.67 16.20
CA HIS A 574 -9.97 30.81 17.35
C HIS A 574 -9.18 29.51 17.39
N MET A 575 -8.62 29.04 16.26
CA MET A 575 -7.88 27.78 16.22
C MET A 575 -6.73 27.75 17.23
N THR A 576 -6.69 26.72 18.04
CA THR A 576 -5.68 26.53 19.12
C THR A 576 -4.24 26.56 18.58
N ASN A 577 -3.39 27.41 19.18
CA ASN A 577 -1.98 27.51 18.79
C ASN A 577 -1.10 26.56 19.60
N ILE A 578 -0.86 25.37 19.03
CA ILE A 578 -0.08 24.31 19.67
C ILE A 578 1.39 24.71 19.92
N LYS A 579 1.98 25.54 19.06
CA LYS A 579 3.36 26.03 19.27
C LYS A 579 3.54 26.83 20.54
N ARG A 580 2.51 27.59 20.91
CA ARG A 580 2.51 28.46 22.09
C ARG A 580 1.91 27.80 23.32
N MET A 581 1.33 26.61 23.13
CA MET A 581 0.67 25.89 24.21
C MET A 581 1.70 25.31 25.18
N GLU A 582 1.54 25.63 26.44
CA GLU A 582 2.30 25.06 27.55
C GLU A 582 1.35 24.32 28.46
N LYS A 583 1.50 23.01 28.60
CA LYS A 583 0.74 22.24 29.60
C LYS A 583 1.58 22.09 30.86
N PRO A 584 1.12 22.60 32.01
CA PRO A 584 1.84 22.42 33.27
C PRO A 584 1.96 20.93 33.62
N THR A 585 3.04 20.58 34.28
CA THR A 585 3.27 19.28 34.88
C THR A 585 3.47 19.44 36.39
N ASP A 586 3.30 18.39 37.16
CA ASP A 586 3.60 18.38 38.61
C ASP A 586 5.12 18.23 38.90
N GLU A 587 5.96 18.24 37.85
CA GLU A 587 7.39 18.02 37.96
C GLU A 587 8.16 19.34 38.06
N ILE A 588 9.26 19.30 38.84
CA ILE A 588 10.18 20.42 39.05
C ILE A 588 11.49 20.15 38.30
N CYS A 589 12.05 21.19 37.70
CA CYS A 589 13.32 21.11 36.98
C CYS A 589 14.49 20.73 37.90
N PRO A 590 15.23 19.64 37.63
CA PRO A 590 16.33 19.21 38.47
C PRO A 590 17.55 20.14 38.39
N LYS A 591 17.59 21.08 37.42
CA LYS A 591 18.68 22.04 37.25
C LYS A 591 18.45 23.36 37.99
N CYS A 592 17.23 23.87 38.01
CA CYS A 592 16.99 25.22 38.55
C CYS A 592 15.77 25.33 39.48
N GLY A 593 15.07 24.23 39.79
CA GLY A 593 13.94 24.21 40.71
C GLY A 593 12.66 24.84 40.19
N LYS A 594 12.58 25.36 38.93
CA LYS A 594 11.36 25.91 38.34
C LYS A 594 10.46 24.81 37.82
N PRO A 595 9.12 25.05 37.68
CA PRO A 595 8.20 24.07 37.14
C PRO A 595 8.58 23.62 35.72
N LEU A 596 8.26 22.37 35.40
CA LEU A 596 8.36 21.82 34.05
C LEU A 596 7.01 21.92 33.35
N VAL A 597 7.05 22.15 32.04
CA VAL A 597 5.86 22.22 31.17
C VAL A 597 6.08 21.37 29.94
N ILE A 598 4.97 20.79 29.42
CA ILE A 598 4.98 20.11 28.13
C ILE A 598 4.84 21.16 27.04
N LYS A 599 5.79 21.18 26.11
CA LYS A 599 5.79 22.03 24.91
C LYS A 599 5.79 21.19 23.65
N TRP A 600 5.29 21.77 22.55
CA TRP A 600 5.33 21.16 21.24
C TRP A 600 6.62 21.55 20.49
N GLY A 601 7.37 20.57 19.99
CA GLY A 601 8.60 20.78 19.24
C GLY A 601 8.58 20.16 17.84
N LYS A 602 9.71 20.24 17.14
CA LYS A 602 9.86 19.70 15.78
C LYS A 602 9.58 18.18 15.70
N HIS A 603 9.83 17.45 16.76
CA HIS A 603 9.74 15.98 16.82
C HIS A 603 8.57 15.46 17.68
N GLY A 604 7.64 16.32 18.09
CA GLY A 604 6.53 16.02 18.96
C GLY A 604 6.61 16.74 20.30
N SER A 605 5.78 16.31 21.27
CA SER A 605 5.76 16.88 22.62
C SER A 605 7.02 16.53 23.39
N PHE A 606 7.51 17.49 24.17
CA PHE A 606 8.65 17.33 25.07
C PHE A 606 8.45 18.13 26.37
N ILE A 607 9.07 17.70 27.44
CA ILE A 607 9.08 18.44 28.72
C ILE A 607 10.21 19.47 28.68
N ALA A 608 9.89 20.71 29.04
CA ALA A 608 10.84 21.82 29.10
C ALA A 608 10.70 22.61 30.39
N CYS A 609 11.81 23.19 30.84
CA CYS A 609 11.81 24.07 31.99
C CYS A 609 11.22 25.43 31.66
N THR A 610 10.35 25.98 32.52
CA THR A 610 9.79 27.35 32.39
C THR A 610 10.86 28.43 32.56
N GLY A 611 12.06 28.09 33.05
CA GLY A 611 13.21 29.01 33.20
C GLY A 611 13.96 29.27 31.89
N TYR A 612 13.47 28.79 30.72
CA TYR A 612 14.11 29.16 29.46
C TYR A 612 13.99 30.66 29.18
N PRO A 613 15.04 31.33 28.64
CA PRO A 613 16.32 30.78 28.11
C PRO A 613 17.41 30.49 29.15
N ASP A 614 17.29 30.94 30.39
CA ASP A 614 18.34 30.82 31.41
C ASP A 614 18.58 29.34 31.79
N CYS A 615 17.52 28.52 31.79
CA CYS A 615 17.61 27.08 31.97
C CYS A 615 17.15 26.35 30.70
N THR A 616 18.05 25.61 30.08
CA THR A 616 17.81 24.86 28.84
C THR A 616 17.48 23.39 29.09
N TYR A 617 16.99 23.05 30.30
CA TYR A 617 16.63 21.67 30.59
C TYR A 617 15.40 21.24 29.76
N THR A 618 15.58 20.13 29.03
CA THR A 618 14.51 19.47 28.28
C THR A 618 14.61 17.97 28.43
N ARG A 619 13.46 17.29 28.40
CA ARG A 619 13.34 15.85 28.43
C ARG A 619 12.24 15.40 27.44
N GLU A 620 12.45 14.27 26.78
CA GLU A 620 11.40 13.67 25.96
C GLU A 620 10.23 13.21 26.86
N LEU A 621 9.03 13.38 26.36
CA LEU A 621 7.83 12.86 27.00
C LEU A 621 7.83 11.34 26.81
N THR A 622 8.08 10.58 27.88
CA THR A 622 7.76 9.15 27.89
C THR A 622 6.26 9.03 28.01
N VAL A 623 5.58 8.74 26.92
CA VAL A 623 4.17 8.34 26.97
C VAL A 623 4.17 6.96 27.60
N ASP A 624 3.59 6.83 28.80
CA ASP A 624 3.27 5.53 29.36
C ASP A 624 2.31 4.84 28.39
N LEU A 625 2.82 3.88 27.63
CA LEU A 625 2.01 2.97 26.84
C LEU A 625 1.19 2.15 27.86
N PRO A 626 -0.12 1.95 27.65
CA PRO A 626 -0.88 1.07 28.50
C PRO A 626 -0.24 -0.32 28.54
N ASP A 627 -0.32 -0.97 29.67
CA ASP A 627 0.40 -2.19 30.09
C ASP A 627 0.34 -3.43 29.16
N VAL A 628 -0.27 -3.33 28.00
CA VAL A 628 -0.37 -4.44 27.02
C VAL A 628 0.99 -4.82 26.41
N ASP A 629 1.94 -3.88 26.33
CA ASP A 629 3.29 -4.17 25.81
C ASP A 629 4.33 -4.47 26.92
N LYS A 630 3.94 -4.34 28.19
CA LYS A 630 4.82 -4.70 29.33
C LYS A 630 4.76 -6.19 29.67
N ALA A 631 3.67 -6.86 29.36
CA ALA A 631 3.51 -8.28 29.64
C ALA A 631 4.44 -9.18 28.82
N ASP A 632 4.73 -8.78 27.55
CA ASP A 632 5.66 -9.52 26.67
C ASP A 632 7.15 -9.25 26.98
N LEU A 633 7.46 -8.22 27.77
CA LEU A 633 8.84 -7.87 28.15
C LEU A 633 9.20 -8.32 29.58
N SER A 634 8.20 -8.74 30.39
CA SER A 634 8.40 -9.19 31.77
C SER A 634 8.75 -10.67 31.90
N GLU A 635 8.64 -11.46 30.84
CA GLU A 635 9.11 -12.87 30.84
C GLU A 635 10.61 -13.03 30.52
N GLN A 636 11.32 -11.95 30.15
CA GLN A 636 12.79 -11.94 30.13
C GLN A 636 13.28 -11.00 31.23
N GLY A 637 13.17 -11.49 32.45
CA GLY A 637 13.60 -10.80 33.66
C GLY A 637 15.11 -10.69 33.77
N ASP A 638 15.71 -9.64 33.20
CA ASP A 638 16.99 -9.11 33.64
C ASP A 638 16.97 -7.58 33.42
N GLU A 639 16.96 -6.83 34.52
CA GLU A 639 17.29 -5.40 34.49
C GLU A 639 18.68 -5.24 33.86
N GLU A 640 18.73 -4.72 32.61
CA GLU A 640 20.01 -4.51 31.93
C GLU A 640 20.76 -3.32 32.53
N TYR A 641 21.95 -3.59 33.05
CA TYR A 641 22.86 -2.61 33.58
C TYR A 641 23.95 -2.27 32.54
N CYS A 642 24.41 -1.02 32.56
CA CYS A 642 25.46 -0.54 31.69
C CYS A 642 26.81 -1.22 31.96
N GLU A 643 27.36 -1.89 30.98
CA GLU A 643 28.64 -2.61 31.05
C GLU A 643 29.83 -1.69 31.41
N ASN A 644 29.72 -0.37 31.14
CA ASN A 644 30.82 0.58 31.37
C ASN A 644 30.74 1.29 32.73
N CYS A 645 29.57 1.52 33.30
CA CYS A 645 29.43 2.28 34.55
C CYS A 645 28.48 1.67 35.59
N GLY A 646 27.90 0.49 35.31
CA GLY A 646 27.03 -0.26 36.23
C GLY A 646 25.65 0.38 36.51
N ARG A 647 25.31 1.51 35.88
CA ARG A 647 23.99 2.13 36.08
C ARG A 647 22.91 1.46 35.20
N PRO A 648 21.63 1.48 35.62
CA PRO A 648 20.55 0.90 34.82
C PRO A 648 20.51 1.50 33.41
N MET A 649 20.13 0.67 32.42
CA MET A 649 19.89 1.12 31.07
C MET A 649 18.38 1.36 30.87
N VAL A 650 18.03 2.46 30.19
CA VAL A 650 16.65 2.85 29.89
C VAL A 650 16.40 2.89 28.41
N LEU A 651 15.18 2.54 28.04
CA LEU A 651 14.71 2.56 26.66
C LEU A 651 14.64 4.01 26.15
N LYS A 652 15.35 4.31 25.05
CA LYS A 652 15.27 5.60 24.36
C LYS A 652 14.95 5.42 22.88
N LYS A 653 14.22 6.38 22.31
CA LYS A 653 13.88 6.41 20.90
C LYS A 653 14.81 7.37 20.15
N GLY A 654 15.58 6.87 19.20
CA GLY A 654 16.48 7.67 18.37
C GLY A 654 16.03 7.73 16.90
N ARG A 655 16.77 8.49 16.07
CA ARG A 655 16.53 8.65 14.63
C ARG A 655 16.45 7.31 13.87
N PHE A 656 17.01 6.24 14.43
CA PHE A 656 17.15 4.92 13.80
C PHE A 656 16.37 3.82 14.55
N GLY A 657 15.41 4.17 15.42
CA GLY A 657 14.62 3.23 16.18
C GLY A 657 14.86 3.29 17.70
N THR A 658 14.25 2.36 18.43
CA THR A 658 14.34 2.25 19.89
C THR A 658 15.66 1.57 20.29
N PHE A 659 16.33 2.08 21.33
CA PHE A 659 17.59 1.54 21.84
C PHE A 659 17.66 1.74 23.35
N LEU A 660 18.44 0.89 24.04
CA LEU A 660 18.76 1.09 25.45
C LEU A 660 19.91 2.08 25.58
N ALA A 661 19.75 3.07 26.44
CA ALA A 661 20.78 4.06 26.77
C ALA A 661 21.07 4.04 28.27
N CYS A 662 22.33 4.20 28.61
CA CYS A 662 22.73 4.31 29.99
C CYS A 662 22.13 5.57 30.66
N THR A 663 21.57 5.43 31.85
CA THR A 663 21.05 6.55 32.67
C THR A 663 22.15 7.54 33.09
N GLY A 664 23.40 7.15 32.99
CA GLY A 664 24.59 8.02 33.28
C GLY A 664 24.95 9.01 32.16
N TYR A 665 24.13 9.15 31.09
CA TYR A 665 24.37 10.18 30.07
C TYR A 665 24.25 11.61 30.67
N PRO A 666 25.14 12.57 30.35
CA PRO A 666 26.16 12.54 29.31
C PRO A 666 27.54 11.96 29.71
N ASP A 667 27.76 11.60 30.98
CA ASP A 667 29.03 11.08 31.47
C ASP A 667 29.32 9.69 30.89
N CYS A 668 28.28 8.83 30.77
CA CYS A 668 28.35 7.53 30.13
C CYS A 668 27.48 7.52 28.88
N LYS A 669 28.11 7.30 27.74
CA LYS A 669 27.42 7.32 26.41
C LYS A 669 27.07 5.92 25.87
N THR A 670 27.04 4.91 26.73
CA THR A 670 26.77 3.52 26.32
C THR A 670 25.32 3.38 25.86
N THR A 671 25.14 2.79 24.67
CA THR A 671 23.83 2.48 24.10
C THR A 671 23.82 1.09 23.52
N LYS A 672 22.65 0.37 23.60
CA LYS A 672 22.44 -0.99 23.09
C LYS A 672 21.16 -1.00 22.26
N GLN A 673 21.19 -1.58 21.05
CA GLN A 673 20.00 -1.68 20.20
C GLN A 673 19.15 -2.89 20.60
N ILE A 674 17.80 -2.74 20.55
CA ILE A 674 16.82 -3.80 20.84
C ILE A 674 16.28 -4.33 19.52
N GLY A 675 16.29 -5.68 19.36
CA GLY A 675 15.65 -6.35 18.21
C GLY A 675 16.39 -6.25 16.86
N GLY A 676 17.63 -5.77 16.81
CA GLY A 676 18.50 -5.83 15.64
C GLY A 676 19.46 -7.02 15.72
N GLN A 677 19.80 -7.65 14.59
CA GLN A 677 20.89 -8.62 14.53
C GLN A 677 22.09 -8.05 15.28
N GLN A 678 22.62 -8.80 16.26
CA GLN A 678 23.81 -8.42 17.01
C GLN A 678 24.89 -8.00 16.03
N LYS A 679 25.39 -6.76 16.14
CA LYS A 679 26.61 -6.38 15.45
C LYS A 679 27.69 -7.33 15.91
N LYS A 680 28.27 -8.06 14.98
CA LYS A 680 29.47 -8.83 15.27
C LYS A 680 30.47 -7.89 15.94
N PRO A 681 31.11 -8.30 17.05
CA PRO A 681 32.11 -7.45 17.71
C PRO A 681 33.21 -7.10 16.71
N ASP A 682 33.78 -5.90 16.83
CA ASP A 682 34.90 -5.45 16.00
C ASP A 682 36.03 -6.46 16.08
N GLN A 683 36.32 -7.13 14.98
CA GLN A 683 37.38 -8.14 14.91
C GLN A 683 38.71 -7.45 14.68
N LYS A 684 39.64 -7.57 15.64
CA LYS A 684 41.02 -7.08 15.47
C LYS A 684 41.71 -7.86 14.36
N LEU A 685 42.38 -7.12 13.49
CA LEU A 685 43.23 -7.68 12.43
C LEU A 685 44.71 -7.52 12.84
N ASP A 686 45.55 -8.41 12.36
CA ASP A 686 47.00 -8.35 12.58
C ASP A 686 47.69 -7.19 11.84
N GLU A 687 46.94 -6.48 11.01
CA GLU A 687 47.46 -5.34 10.23
C GLU A 687 47.51 -4.07 11.07
N ILE A 688 48.56 -3.28 10.88
CA ILE A 688 48.82 -2.02 11.57
C ILE A 688 48.38 -0.82 10.68
N CYS A 689 47.74 0.17 11.30
CA CYS A 689 47.35 1.40 10.63
C CYS A 689 48.58 2.19 10.14
N PRO A 690 48.73 2.50 8.87
CA PRO A 690 49.87 3.22 8.33
C PRO A 690 49.94 4.68 8.79
N GLN A 691 48.86 5.23 9.36
CA GLN A 691 48.84 6.64 9.82
C GLN A 691 49.18 6.80 11.30
N CYS A 692 48.87 5.83 12.14
CA CYS A 692 49.05 6.02 13.61
C CYS A 692 49.64 4.80 14.32
N GLY A 693 49.98 3.72 13.64
CA GLY A 693 50.61 2.52 14.22
C GLY A 693 49.70 1.64 15.09
N ASN A 694 48.39 1.95 15.22
CA ASN A 694 47.41 1.09 15.92
C ASN A 694 46.89 -0.01 15.02
N HIS A 695 46.36 -1.09 15.63
CA HIS A 695 45.78 -2.17 14.85
C HIS A 695 44.57 -1.73 14.00
N LEU A 696 44.39 -2.37 12.85
CA LEU A 696 43.15 -2.27 12.07
C LEU A 696 42.10 -3.20 12.64
N VAL A 697 40.84 -2.79 12.54
CA VAL A 697 39.67 -3.59 12.97
C VAL A 697 38.66 -3.67 11.85
N LEU A 698 38.03 -4.85 11.70
CA LEU A 698 36.91 -5.03 10.80
C LEU A 698 35.65 -4.55 11.51
N LYS A 699 35.01 -3.54 10.93
CA LYS A 699 33.77 -2.92 11.44
C LYS A 699 32.60 -3.12 10.51
N THR A 700 31.41 -3.29 11.07
CA THR A 700 30.17 -3.36 10.29
C THR A 700 29.50 -1.97 10.25
N GLY A 701 29.37 -1.38 9.06
CA GLY A 701 28.75 -0.09 8.81
C GLY A 701 27.44 -0.19 8.00
N ARG A 702 26.79 0.96 7.77
CA ARG A 702 25.52 1.07 7.02
C ARG A 702 25.56 0.43 5.62
N PHE A 703 26.76 0.26 5.06
CA PHE A 703 26.96 -0.25 3.69
C PHE A 703 27.74 -1.57 3.64
N GLY A 704 27.79 -2.31 4.76
CA GLY A 704 28.50 -3.55 4.90
C GLY A 704 29.77 -3.45 5.75
N GLU A 705 30.60 -4.51 5.75
CA GLU A 705 31.85 -4.59 6.53
C GLU A 705 32.96 -3.75 5.87
N PHE A 706 33.72 -3.01 6.70
CA PHE A 706 34.89 -2.22 6.27
C PHE A 706 35.99 -2.26 7.33
N THR A 707 37.23 -2.14 6.88
CA THR A 707 38.43 -2.16 7.74
C THR A 707 38.82 -0.74 8.08
N ALA A 708 38.88 -0.40 9.36
CA ALA A 708 39.28 0.93 9.84
C ALA A 708 40.29 0.85 10.99
N CYS A 709 40.93 1.96 11.29
CA CYS A 709 41.81 2.05 12.45
C CYS A 709 41.03 1.84 13.75
N SER A 710 41.58 1.10 14.70
CA SER A 710 41.01 0.91 16.04
C SER A 710 40.90 2.21 16.84
N ASN A 711 41.73 3.21 16.53
CA ASN A 711 41.75 4.53 17.18
C ASN A 711 40.77 5.54 16.52
N TYR A 712 39.74 5.08 15.75
CA TYR A 712 38.69 5.95 15.26
C TYR A 712 37.82 6.45 16.43
N PRO A 713 37.44 7.74 16.52
CA PRO A 713 37.51 8.79 15.51
C PRO A 713 38.79 9.63 15.49
N THR A 714 39.75 9.42 16.38
CA THR A 714 41.01 10.20 16.43
C THR A 714 41.84 9.97 15.18
N CYS A 715 42.00 8.72 14.74
CA CYS A 715 42.58 8.36 13.46
C CYS A 715 41.46 7.94 12.48
N LYS A 716 41.30 8.69 11.39
CA LYS A 716 40.24 8.47 10.40
C LYS A 716 40.63 7.52 9.27
N TYR A 717 41.67 6.74 9.44
CA TYR A 717 42.13 5.81 8.39
C TYR A 717 41.12 4.68 8.19
N VAL A 718 40.70 4.51 6.93
CA VAL A 718 39.86 3.40 6.46
C VAL A 718 40.59 2.74 5.28
N LYS A 719 40.83 1.43 5.38
CA LYS A 719 41.47 0.65 4.31
C LYS A 719 40.52 0.59 3.12
N GLN A 720 41.00 1.08 1.98
CA GLN A 720 40.20 1.04 0.74
C GLN A 720 40.17 -0.38 0.18
N LYS A 721 38.97 -0.83 -0.24
CA LYS A 721 38.82 -2.15 -0.85
C LYS A 721 39.35 -2.12 -2.28
N THR A 722 40.53 -2.69 -2.48
CA THR A 722 41.13 -2.86 -3.82
C THR A 722 40.45 -4.02 -4.54
N ILE A 723 40.36 -3.94 -5.86
CA ILE A 723 39.80 -5.02 -6.70
C ILE A 723 40.90 -5.92 -7.31
N GLY A 724 42.15 -5.77 -6.84
CA GLY A 724 43.30 -6.59 -7.32
C GLY A 724 43.81 -6.25 -8.73
N VAL A 725 43.38 -5.08 -9.25
CA VAL A 725 43.80 -4.62 -10.60
C VAL A 725 44.69 -3.39 -10.45
N LYS A 726 45.86 -3.39 -11.07
CA LYS A 726 46.72 -2.18 -11.14
C LYS A 726 46.02 -1.10 -11.98
N CYS A 727 46.28 0.14 -11.62
CA CYS A 727 45.70 1.27 -12.35
C CYS A 727 46.22 1.31 -13.79
N PRO A 728 45.35 1.28 -14.81
CA PRO A 728 45.78 1.25 -16.22
C PRO A 728 46.37 2.56 -16.74
N GLU A 729 46.27 3.67 -15.96
CA GLU A 729 46.87 4.95 -16.34
C GLU A 729 48.25 5.19 -15.69
N CYS A 730 48.37 4.95 -14.38
CA CYS A 730 49.66 5.21 -13.70
C CYS A 730 50.53 3.97 -13.49
N ASN A 731 49.98 2.77 -13.64
CA ASN A 731 50.63 1.45 -13.43
C ASN A 731 51.25 1.22 -12.03
N GLU A 732 51.24 2.23 -11.14
CA GLU A 732 51.76 2.19 -9.77
C GLU A 732 50.66 1.99 -8.72
N GLY A 733 49.52 2.66 -8.88
CA GLY A 733 48.37 2.54 -7.97
C GLY A 733 47.51 1.33 -8.28
N GLU A 734 46.60 1.02 -7.34
CA GLU A 734 45.61 -0.02 -7.50
C GLU A 734 44.21 0.60 -7.72
N VAL A 735 43.37 -0.10 -8.44
CA VAL A 735 41.97 0.32 -8.63
C VAL A 735 41.15 -0.05 -7.40
N VAL A 736 40.41 0.95 -6.87
CA VAL A 736 39.55 0.83 -5.69
C VAL A 736 38.09 1.14 -6.05
N GLU A 737 37.18 0.44 -5.38
CA GLU A 737 35.75 0.69 -5.48
C GLU A 737 35.38 1.92 -4.65
N ARG A 738 34.69 2.89 -5.26
CA ARG A 738 34.20 4.12 -4.61
C ARG A 738 32.71 4.34 -4.93
N ARG A 739 32.05 5.16 -4.09
CA ARG A 739 30.66 5.59 -4.36
C ARG A 739 30.58 7.09 -4.56
N SER A 740 29.83 7.49 -5.58
CA SER A 740 29.55 8.90 -5.87
C SER A 740 28.57 9.49 -4.84
N LYS A 741 28.47 10.83 -4.74
CA LYS A 741 27.49 11.53 -3.88
C LYS A 741 26.04 11.14 -4.16
N ARG A 742 25.74 10.60 -5.36
CA ARG A 742 24.43 10.10 -5.78
C ARG A 742 24.24 8.58 -5.55
N GLY A 743 25.16 7.92 -4.82
CA GLY A 743 25.07 6.51 -4.45
C GLY A 743 25.50 5.50 -5.53
N LYS A 744 25.92 5.94 -6.72
CA LYS A 744 26.41 5.05 -7.79
C LYS A 744 27.84 4.62 -7.53
N THR A 745 28.13 3.32 -7.71
CA THR A 745 29.47 2.75 -7.65
C THR A 745 30.30 3.14 -8.86
N PHE A 746 31.56 3.51 -8.65
CA PHE A 746 32.57 3.75 -9.68
C PHE A 746 33.93 3.25 -9.20
N TYR A 747 34.87 3.10 -10.09
CA TYR A 747 36.19 2.58 -9.83
C TYR A 747 37.21 3.67 -10.11
N GLY A 748 38.17 3.88 -9.22
CA GLY A 748 39.18 4.92 -9.37
C GLY A 748 40.55 4.47 -8.82
N CYS A 749 41.60 5.18 -9.14
CA CYS A 749 42.94 4.92 -8.59
C CYS A 749 42.99 5.28 -7.09
N ASN A 750 43.69 4.47 -6.27
CA ASN A 750 43.93 4.75 -4.87
C ASN A 750 44.90 5.92 -4.64
N ARG A 751 45.65 6.33 -5.67
CA ARG A 751 46.58 7.47 -5.66
C ARG A 751 45.92 8.80 -6.04
N TRP A 752 44.59 8.86 -6.04
CA TRP A 752 43.94 10.17 -6.22
C TRP A 752 44.29 11.14 -5.10
N PRO A 753 44.68 12.41 -5.34
CA PRO A 753 44.51 13.17 -6.60
C PRO A 753 45.69 13.10 -7.58
N GLU A 754 46.74 12.36 -7.30
CA GLU A 754 47.92 12.28 -8.18
C GLU A 754 47.64 11.54 -9.51
N CYS A 755 46.68 10.60 -9.44
CA CYS A 755 46.15 9.87 -10.62
C CYS A 755 44.64 10.02 -10.70
N ASN A 756 44.14 10.53 -11.82
CA ASN A 756 42.71 10.84 -12.03
C ASN A 756 41.93 9.72 -12.71
N PHE A 757 42.44 8.48 -12.74
CA PHE A 757 41.74 7.35 -13.34
C PHE A 757 40.35 7.14 -12.74
N VAL A 758 39.30 7.09 -13.60
CA VAL A 758 37.93 6.79 -13.22
C VAL A 758 37.26 5.89 -14.27
N ALA A 759 36.61 4.81 -13.82
CA ALA A 759 35.81 3.94 -14.66
C ALA A 759 34.40 3.71 -14.05
N TRP A 760 33.35 3.75 -14.86
CA TRP A 760 31.96 3.54 -14.46
C TRP A 760 31.49 2.08 -14.54
N GLY A 761 32.39 1.14 -14.70
CA GLY A 761 32.22 -0.30 -14.64
C GLY A 761 33.48 -0.93 -14.11
N LYS A 762 33.41 -2.15 -13.58
CA LYS A 762 34.56 -2.83 -12.98
C LYS A 762 35.62 -3.10 -14.03
N PRO A 763 36.82 -2.49 -13.93
CA PRO A 763 37.89 -2.76 -14.85
C PRO A 763 38.44 -4.17 -14.70
N VAL A 764 38.77 -4.80 -15.81
CA VAL A 764 39.49 -6.09 -15.89
C VAL A 764 40.80 -5.90 -16.67
N PRO A 765 41.89 -6.54 -16.27
CA PRO A 765 43.23 -6.32 -16.83
C PRO A 765 43.48 -7.02 -18.18
N GLU A 766 42.44 -7.01 -19.03
CA GLU A 766 42.50 -7.62 -20.36
C GLU A 766 42.57 -6.52 -21.44
N LYS A 767 43.52 -6.67 -22.37
CA LYS A 767 43.69 -5.73 -23.47
C LYS A 767 42.61 -5.91 -24.54
N CYS A 768 42.10 -4.83 -25.04
CA CYS A 768 41.18 -4.86 -26.18
C CYS A 768 41.96 -5.28 -27.46
N THR A 769 41.55 -6.38 -28.08
CA THR A 769 42.18 -6.92 -29.28
C THR A 769 41.99 -6.06 -30.55
N GLU A 770 40.98 -5.20 -30.58
CA GLU A 770 40.68 -4.33 -31.71
C GLU A 770 41.36 -2.96 -31.64
N CYS A 771 41.43 -2.34 -30.49
CA CYS A 771 41.96 -0.96 -30.38
C CYS A 771 43.16 -0.84 -29.42
N GLY A 772 43.65 -1.91 -28.83
CA GLY A 772 44.81 -1.92 -27.94
C GLY A 772 44.56 -1.26 -26.57
N SER A 773 43.31 -0.91 -26.19
CA SER A 773 43.04 -0.39 -24.85
C SER A 773 43.61 -1.30 -23.75
N PRO A 774 44.35 -0.76 -22.75
CA PRO A 774 45.05 -1.58 -21.77
C PRO A 774 44.13 -2.32 -20.79
N TYR A 775 42.81 -2.04 -20.83
CA TYR A 775 41.82 -2.70 -19.98
C TYR A 775 40.45 -2.79 -20.66
N MET A 776 39.62 -3.71 -20.20
CA MET A 776 38.20 -3.84 -20.54
C MET A 776 37.32 -3.51 -19.34
N ILE A 777 36.03 -3.32 -19.55
CA ILE A 777 35.04 -3.04 -18.49
C ILE A 777 34.04 -4.20 -18.46
N GLU A 778 33.88 -4.80 -17.27
CA GLU A 778 32.87 -5.82 -17.03
C GLU A 778 31.45 -5.18 -17.00
N LYS A 779 30.56 -5.72 -17.82
CA LYS A 779 29.15 -5.30 -17.89
C LYS A 779 28.22 -6.50 -17.82
N TRP A 780 27.20 -6.37 -16.99
CA TRP A 780 26.07 -7.29 -16.92
C TRP A 780 24.99 -6.90 -17.92
N LEU A 781 24.63 -7.82 -18.81
CA LEU A 781 23.56 -7.68 -19.79
C LEU A 781 22.59 -8.85 -19.68
N LYS A 782 21.39 -8.74 -20.25
CA LYS A 782 20.39 -9.84 -20.23
C LYS A 782 20.90 -11.18 -20.78
N ALA A 783 21.93 -11.16 -21.58
CA ALA A 783 22.56 -12.35 -22.18
C ALA A 783 23.79 -12.88 -21.40
N GLY A 784 24.08 -12.34 -20.19
CA GLY A 784 25.21 -12.74 -19.36
C GLY A 784 26.22 -11.62 -19.11
N THR A 785 27.37 -11.97 -18.51
CA THR A 785 28.47 -11.06 -18.22
C THR A 785 29.38 -10.94 -19.44
N PHE A 786 29.73 -9.71 -19.79
CA PHE A 786 30.58 -9.40 -20.94
C PHE A 786 31.69 -8.42 -20.55
N TRP A 787 32.83 -8.53 -21.19
CA TRP A 787 33.90 -7.53 -21.17
C TRP A 787 33.77 -6.63 -22.40
N GLN A 788 33.61 -5.34 -22.18
CA GLN A 788 33.44 -4.32 -23.21
C GLN A 788 34.59 -3.34 -23.19
N CYS A 789 35.10 -2.95 -24.36
CA CYS A 789 36.13 -1.91 -24.49
C CYS A 789 35.60 -0.56 -23.91
N PRO A 790 36.42 0.17 -23.10
CA PRO A 790 36.02 1.48 -22.55
C PRO A 790 36.03 2.61 -23.59
N ASN A 791 36.74 2.46 -24.71
CA ASN A 791 36.84 3.48 -25.74
C ASN A 791 35.51 3.66 -26.48
N ALA A 792 34.98 4.88 -26.49
CA ALA A 792 33.68 5.20 -27.08
C ALA A 792 33.57 4.87 -28.58
N GLY A 793 34.66 4.89 -29.33
CA GLY A 793 34.73 4.53 -30.73
C GLY A 793 34.90 3.04 -31.01
N CYS A 794 35.26 2.24 -30.00
CA CYS A 794 35.47 0.81 -30.15
C CYS A 794 34.26 0.03 -29.62
N LYS A 795 33.63 -0.73 -30.48
CA LYS A 795 32.45 -1.55 -30.14
C LYS A 795 32.81 -2.97 -29.70
N HIS A 796 34.07 -3.27 -29.50
CA HIS A 796 34.55 -4.60 -29.14
C HIS A 796 33.96 -5.08 -27.82
N LYS A 797 33.42 -6.31 -27.81
CA LYS A 797 32.75 -6.93 -26.69
C LYS A 797 32.90 -8.42 -26.79
N VAL A 798 33.40 -9.03 -25.72
CA VAL A 798 33.57 -10.49 -25.61
C VAL A 798 32.81 -11.02 -24.40
N PRO A 799 32.29 -12.27 -24.43
CA PRO A 799 31.76 -12.93 -23.22
C PRO A 799 32.85 -13.02 -22.15
N ALA A 800 32.51 -12.73 -20.90
CA ALA A 800 33.42 -12.93 -19.79
C ALA A 800 33.61 -14.44 -19.56
N PRO A 801 34.83 -14.93 -19.27
CA PRO A 801 35.04 -16.32 -18.94
C PRO A 801 34.22 -16.70 -17.71
N GLN A 802 33.62 -17.89 -17.74
CA GLN A 802 32.88 -18.40 -16.59
C GLN A 802 33.85 -18.63 -15.42
N PRO A 803 33.49 -18.23 -14.17
CA PRO A 803 34.31 -18.54 -13.03
C PRO A 803 34.44 -20.06 -12.91
N VAL A 804 35.67 -20.58 -12.89
CA VAL A 804 35.93 -21.98 -12.51
C VAL A 804 35.54 -22.09 -11.04
N GLU A 805 34.51 -22.85 -10.72
CA GLU A 805 34.14 -23.19 -9.35
C GLU A 805 35.33 -23.99 -8.73
N THR A 806 36.19 -23.31 -8.01
CA THR A 806 37.09 -23.93 -7.05
C THR A 806 36.24 -24.34 -5.86
N GLY A 807 35.86 -25.61 -5.83
CA GLY A 807 35.17 -26.22 -4.69
C GLY A 807 36.04 -26.13 -3.44
N VAL A 808 35.60 -25.33 -2.48
CA VAL A 808 35.93 -25.54 -1.06
C VAL A 808 34.59 -25.58 -0.34
N ARG A 809 34.33 -26.73 0.27
CA ARG A 809 33.17 -27.08 1.12
C ARG A 809 33.03 -26.14 2.31
#